data_2f3b33d63af9808bf26444d609f5a496
#
_entry.id   2f3b33d63af9808bf26444d609f5a496
#
_cell.length_a   1.000
_cell.length_b   1.000
_cell.length_c   1.000
_cell.angle_alpha   90.00
_cell.angle_beta   90.00
_cell.angle_gamma   90.00
#
_symmetry.space_group_name_H-M   'P 1'
#
loop_
_entity.id
_entity.type
_entity.pdbx_description
1 polymer ?
#
loop_
_entity_poly.entity_id
_entity_poly.type
_entity_poly.pdbx_seq_one_letter_code
_entity_poly.pdbx_strand_id
1 'polypeptide(L)'
;MKLICSLALVLSIASTAAFADSSRLPDGTEFPMWERPLHFSKTYYVDASAKNAGDKGPGTQDHPFRTIDRAAQMLQPGERVVIATGVYREPIRPARGGTSPDAMISYEAAPGANVVVEGAVPVTGWQPSEGWNIGNDTTTGQPVKAWELHLDPKLFPTGYNPFALPNVTDDTYWINYAKDNMWNYFRRRGLVFVDGKPLEQVPLPAELAGPSARSLNHSQDIHWAPLFAEFSPYTGKVWVESDGLTLHIRLANDDDPVKHVIEITNEESVFSPAKPYQAYIRVKGITFRYAGNSFPNPQRGLVSTNHGNHFIFEDNTFEWANGVGLDAGDVDWGAARPADPVGFTIVRHNTFRYCGIEGLGATGGPQNMLVEKNLFEWVGWQDAAHLSESGGTKMHRTRNLLFRNNVVRHIRHANGIWLDIGNTNDRITGNVFADIPGDVNPHAVHIEGSDALNEIDNNIFDHLTGGILIRDTNHVIIAYNLFLDCAKVCVDTTAGLGAPRPVNGHTNDVHDLRVFGNVFNGMGQSAIEFNNPRNFADGNVYGVPSGRNRGGGQPYLRVKFPEPQEWDNLDSWRDQHGWDKAGTTAEVTAKVDPDALQSDVAVKGDVKALPVYGNIDVDFYGHPVNGADRMPGPFADGMTKSGTRSIDPR
;
A
#
# COMPACT_ATOMS: atom_id res chain seq x y z
N MET A 1 -19.56 -40.87 57.12
CA MET A 1 -19.49 -41.28 55.71
C MET A 1 -19.72 -40.04 54.90
N LYS A 2 -18.63 -39.36 54.48
CA LYS A 2 -18.67 -38.15 53.63
C LYS A 2 -18.32 -38.60 52.23
N LEU A 3 -19.25 -38.44 51.30
CA LEU A 3 -19.02 -38.62 49.85
C LEU A 3 -18.31 -37.38 49.30
N ILE A 4 -17.12 -37.55 48.74
CA ILE A 4 -16.41 -36.54 47.99
C ILE A 4 -16.73 -36.81 46.52
N CYS A 5 -17.53 -35.93 45.88
CA CYS A 5 -17.72 -35.90 44.45
C CYS A 5 -16.56 -35.11 43.81
N SER A 6 -15.66 -35.79 43.12
CA SER A 6 -14.64 -35.15 42.27
C SER A 6 -15.27 -34.82 40.95
N LEU A 7 -15.38 -33.53 40.65
CA LEU A 7 -15.77 -33.00 39.34
C LEU A 7 -14.51 -32.93 38.48
N ALA A 8 -14.38 -33.83 37.50
CA ALA A 8 -13.32 -33.75 36.50
C ALA A 8 -13.73 -32.73 35.42
N LEU A 9 -13.05 -31.60 35.40
CA LEU A 9 -13.17 -30.59 34.35
C LEU A 9 -12.38 -31.08 33.12
N VAL A 10 -13.08 -31.57 32.13
CA VAL A 10 -12.47 -31.89 30.83
C VAL A 10 -12.30 -30.54 30.06
N LEU A 11 -11.10 -29.97 30.07
CA LEU A 11 -10.71 -28.92 29.14
C LEU A 11 -10.55 -29.56 27.76
N SER A 12 -11.53 -29.39 26.90
CA SER A 12 -11.36 -29.60 25.48
C SER A 12 -10.47 -28.46 24.90
N ILE A 13 -9.20 -28.74 24.76
CA ILE A 13 -8.30 -27.90 23.94
C ILE A 13 -8.74 -28.17 22.50
N ALA A 14 -9.57 -27.29 21.94
CA ALA A 14 -9.75 -27.22 20.52
C ALA A 14 -8.43 -26.68 19.96
N SER A 15 -7.56 -27.55 19.45
CA SER A 15 -6.47 -27.15 18.60
C SER A 15 -7.08 -26.61 17.31
N THR A 16 -7.15 -25.29 17.17
CA THR A 16 -7.32 -24.68 15.86
C THR A 16 -6.06 -25.06 15.09
N ALA A 17 -6.20 -26.03 14.17
CA ALA A 17 -5.17 -26.28 13.19
C ALA A 17 -4.97 -24.95 12.44
N ALA A 18 -3.84 -24.30 12.64
CA ALA A 18 -3.45 -23.17 11.82
C ALA A 18 -3.20 -23.75 10.42
N PHE A 19 -4.04 -23.36 9.46
CA PHE A 19 -3.82 -23.71 8.07
C PHE A 19 -2.57 -22.98 7.56
N ALA A 20 -1.81 -23.64 6.68
CA ALA A 20 -0.59 -23.06 6.16
C ALA A 20 -0.93 -21.99 5.10
N ASP A 21 -0.32 -20.83 5.22
CA ASP A 21 -0.36 -19.83 4.15
C ASP A 21 0.33 -20.40 2.89
N SER A 22 -0.16 -20.03 1.70
CA SER A 22 0.47 -20.44 0.44
C SER A 22 1.93 -19.97 0.38
N SER A 23 2.83 -20.86 0.05
CA SER A 23 4.25 -20.58 -0.14
C SER A 23 4.74 -20.86 -1.57
N ARG A 24 3.88 -21.38 -2.45
CA ARG A 24 4.25 -21.67 -3.84
C ARG A 24 4.30 -20.44 -4.70
N LEU A 25 5.30 -20.38 -5.57
CA LEU A 25 5.42 -19.39 -6.64
C LEU A 25 4.75 -19.90 -7.93
N PRO A 26 4.49 -19.04 -8.92
CA PRO A 26 3.81 -19.41 -10.15
C PRO A 26 4.45 -20.56 -10.92
N ASP A 27 5.77 -20.71 -10.87
CA ASP A 27 6.51 -21.81 -11.48
C ASP A 27 6.42 -23.14 -10.71
N GLY A 28 5.70 -23.17 -9.60
CA GLY A 28 5.52 -24.33 -8.71
C GLY A 28 6.61 -24.54 -7.67
N THR A 29 7.63 -23.71 -7.65
CA THR A 29 8.66 -23.77 -6.60
C THR A 29 8.17 -23.17 -5.29
N GLU A 30 8.73 -23.60 -4.17
CA GLU A 30 8.47 -23.00 -2.87
C GLU A 30 9.21 -21.67 -2.75
N PHE A 31 8.56 -20.67 -2.13
CA PHE A 31 9.19 -19.39 -1.83
C PHE A 31 10.46 -19.61 -0.97
N PRO A 32 11.61 -19.07 -1.36
CA PRO A 32 12.87 -19.32 -0.67
C PRO A 32 12.98 -18.57 0.65
N MET A 33 12.28 -19.06 1.68
CA MET A 33 12.31 -18.47 3.02
C MET A 33 13.70 -18.59 3.63
N TRP A 34 14.30 -17.45 3.96
CA TRP A 34 15.65 -17.35 4.51
C TRP A 34 15.68 -17.06 6.01
N GLU A 35 14.57 -16.59 6.60
CA GLU A 35 14.49 -16.24 8.01
C GLU A 35 14.84 -17.42 8.93
N ARG A 36 15.51 -17.11 10.03
CA ARG A 36 15.88 -18.07 11.08
C ARG A 36 15.42 -17.57 12.44
N PRO A 37 15.20 -18.44 13.44
CA PRO A 37 14.99 -18.03 14.82
C PRO A 37 16.14 -17.16 15.32
N LEU A 38 15.83 -16.00 15.90
CA LEU A 38 16.84 -15.02 16.31
C LEU A 38 17.31 -15.26 17.74
N HIS A 39 18.62 -15.26 17.94
CA HIS A 39 19.30 -15.32 19.23
C HIS A 39 20.29 -14.16 19.32
N PHE A 40 20.10 -13.29 20.33
CA PHE A 40 20.94 -12.12 20.49
C PHE A 40 21.99 -12.32 21.54
N SER A 41 23.24 -12.04 21.22
CA SER A 41 24.40 -12.12 22.13
C SER A 41 24.39 -11.00 23.15
N LYS A 42 23.79 -9.83 22.82
CA LYS A 42 23.69 -8.67 23.69
C LYS A 42 22.41 -7.89 23.42
N THR A 43 21.87 -7.31 24.47
CA THR A 43 20.72 -6.39 24.41
C THR A 43 21.14 -5.04 24.98
N TYR A 44 20.91 -3.98 24.20
CA TYR A 44 20.94 -2.60 24.67
C TYR A 44 19.51 -2.14 24.97
N TYR A 45 19.40 -1.08 25.77
CA TYR A 45 18.13 -0.48 26.16
C TYR A 45 18.13 1.01 25.87
N VAL A 46 16.99 1.51 25.41
CA VAL A 46 16.72 2.93 25.19
C VAL A 46 15.48 3.31 26.00
N ASP A 47 15.61 4.35 26.82
CA ASP A 47 14.49 4.95 27.55
C ASP A 47 14.79 6.42 27.79
N ALA A 48 14.25 7.31 26.95
CA ALA A 48 14.47 8.76 27.05
C ALA A 48 13.89 9.36 28.34
N SER A 49 12.94 8.68 29.01
CA SER A 49 12.26 9.15 30.22
C SER A 49 12.99 8.76 31.51
N ALA A 50 13.89 7.79 31.47
CA ALA A 50 14.60 7.32 32.65
C ALA A 50 15.56 8.40 33.17
N LYS A 51 15.56 8.61 34.49
CA LYS A 51 16.39 9.64 35.16
C LYS A 51 17.88 9.45 34.90
N ASN A 52 18.32 8.20 34.77
CA ASN A 52 19.70 7.77 34.56
C ASN A 52 20.01 7.48 33.07
N ALA A 53 19.10 7.83 32.14
CA ALA A 53 19.35 7.71 30.72
C ALA A 53 20.43 8.66 30.23
N GLY A 54 21.32 8.15 29.39
CA GLY A 54 22.37 9.00 28.80
C GLY A 54 23.19 8.29 27.72
N ASP A 55 23.47 9.00 26.62
CA ASP A 55 24.14 8.44 25.45
C ASP A 55 25.65 8.20 25.64
N LYS A 56 26.22 8.68 26.75
CA LYS A 56 27.58 8.36 27.16
C LYS A 56 27.65 7.10 28.04
N GLY A 57 26.48 6.57 28.44
CA GLY A 57 26.37 5.40 29.32
C GLY A 57 26.57 4.08 28.56
N PRO A 58 26.41 2.95 29.28
CA PRO A 58 26.64 1.61 28.73
C PRO A 58 25.45 1.08 27.92
N GLY A 59 24.27 1.69 27.98
CA GLY A 59 23.05 1.21 27.33
C GLY A 59 22.47 -0.05 27.97
N THR A 60 22.74 -0.29 29.28
CA THR A 60 22.13 -1.39 30.04
C THR A 60 20.71 -1.01 30.50
N GLN A 61 19.94 -1.97 30.99
CA GLN A 61 18.59 -1.71 31.50
C GLN A 61 18.56 -0.68 32.62
N ASP A 62 19.56 -0.71 33.52
CA ASP A 62 19.66 0.23 34.63
C ASP A 62 20.22 1.60 34.21
N HIS A 63 20.96 1.69 33.11
CA HIS A 63 21.54 2.90 32.55
C HIS A 63 21.30 2.93 31.03
N PRO A 64 20.04 3.12 30.58
CA PRO A 64 19.69 3.07 29.17
C PRO A 64 20.28 4.26 28.39
N PHE A 65 20.39 4.08 27.10
CA PHE A 65 20.62 5.22 26.21
C PHE A 65 19.39 6.14 26.21
N ARG A 66 19.60 7.40 25.90
CA ARG A 66 18.54 8.39 25.73
C ARG A 66 17.95 8.35 24.31
N THR A 67 18.80 8.07 23.32
CA THR A 67 18.44 8.08 21.90
C THR A 67 18.57 6.69 21.27
N ILE A 68 17.72 6.42 20.28
CA ILE A 68 17.77 5.18 19.49
C ILE A 68 18.99 5.22 18.57
N ASP A 69 19.31 6.39 18.00
CA ASP A 69 20.49 6.52 17.13
C ASP A 69 21.78 6.19 17.86
N ARG A 70 21.90 6.52 19.15
CA ARG A 70 23.06 6.09 19.94
C ARG A 70 23.20 4.56 19.94
N ALA A 71 22.12 3.82 20.11
CA ALA A 71 22.16 2.37 20.01
C ALA A 71 22.53 1.93 18.58
N ALA A 72 21.99 2.60 17.57
CA ALA A 72 22.26 2.32 16.16
C ALA A 72 23.75 2.46 15.80
N GLN A 73 24.46 3.37 16.45
CA GLN A 73 25.92 3.52 16.30
C GLN A 73 26.71 2.41 17.01
N MET A 74 26.14 1.77 18.05
CA MET A 74 26.84 0.80 18.89
C MET A 74 26.64 -0.66 18.47
N LEU A 75 25.44 -1.01 18.01
CA LEU A 75 25.04 -2.38 17.72
C LEU A 75 26.02 -3.10 16.79
N GLN A 76 26.34 -4.35 17.11
CA GLN A 76 27.12 -5.27 16.31
C GLN A 76 26.23 -6.39 15.76
N PRO A 77 26.65 -7.12 14.72
CA PRO A 77 25.92 -8.31 14.23
C PRO A 77 25.58 -9.29 15.38
N GLY A 78 24.31 -9.71 15.42
CA GLY A 78 23.79 -10.57 16.49
C GLY A 78 23.42 -9.83 17.78
N GLU A 79 23.33 -8.50 17.78
CA GLU A 79 22.88 -7.70 18.92
C GLU A 79 21.54 -7.02 18.63
N ARG A 80 20.84 -6.64 19.70
CA ARG A 80 19.58 -5.89 19.60
C ARG A 80 19.51 -4.69 20.54
N VAL A 81 18.61 -3.78 20.22
CA VAL A 81 18.14 -2.74 21.14
C VAL A 81 16.66 -2.92 21.44
N VAL A 82 16.28 -2.79 22.71
CA VAL A 82 14.91 -2.77 23.20
C VAL A 82 14.57 -1.35 23.64
N ILE A 83 13.48 -0.81 23.08
CA ILE A 83 13.11 0.61 23.16
C ILE A 83 11.86 0.75 24.02
N ALA A 84 11.93 1.57 25.05
CA ALA A 84 10.81 1.88 25.94
C ALA A 84 9.81 2.84 25.28
N THR A 85 8.60 2.91 25.84
CA THR A 85 7.56 3.87 25.43
C THR A 85 8.11 5.31 25.39
N GLY A 86 7.85 5.99 24.29
CA GLY A 86 8.28 7.39 24.12
C GLY A 86 8.11 7.88 22.70
N VAL A 87 8.21 9.22 22.56
CA VAL A 87 8.31 9.89 21.27
C VAL A 87 9.77 10.32 21.08
N TYR A 88 10.38 9.74 20.06
CA TYR A 88 11.79 9.93 19.71
C TYR A 88 11.87 10.80 18.46
N ARG A 89 12.32 12.06 18.62
CA ARG A 89 12.45 13.04 17.55
C ARG A 89 13.89 13.07 17.06
N GLU A 90 14.23 12.04 16.30
CA GLU A 90 15.59 11.82 15.82
C GLU A 90 15.63 10.98 14.56
N PRO A 91 16.54 11.22 13.63
CA PRO A 91 16.82 10.29 12.55
C PRO A 91 17.69 9.13 13.05
N ILE A 92 17.24 7.90 12.85
CA ILE A 92 17.99 6.68 13.19
C ILE A 92 18.84 6.30 11.99
N ARG A 93 20.16 6.21 12.17
CA ARG A 93 21.12 5.92 11.11
C ARG A 93 21.99 4.69 11.47
N PRO A 94 21.49 3.46 11.28
CA PRO A 94 22.27 2.24 11.55
C PRO A 94 23.68 2.32 10.95
N ALA A 95 24.71 2.28 11.79
CA ALA A 95 26.10 2.38 11.34
C ALA A 95 26.54 1.13 10.56
N ARG A 96 25.87 0.01 10.79
CA ARG A 96 26.11 -1.30 10.13
C ARG A 96 24.87 -2.17 10.17
N GLY A 97 24.87 -3.20 9.32
CA GLY A 97 23.92 -4.29 9.36
C GLY A 97 24.44 -5.54 10.06
N GLY A 98 23.63 -6.60 10.09
CA GLY A 98 24.05 -7.93 10.46
C GLY A 98 24.91 -8.57 9.35
N THR A 99 25.28 -9.84 9.55
CA THR A 99 26.15 -10.56 8.62
C THR A 99 25.53 -11.85 8.09
N SER A 100 24.45 -12.31 8.70
CA SER A 100 23.73 -13.52 8.28
C SER A 100 22.33 -13.54 8.92
N PRO A 101 21.45 -14.47 8.51
CA PRO A 101 20.17 -14.68 9.17
C PRO A 101 20.28 -14.96 10.68
N ASP A 102 21.36 -15.60 11.14
CA ASP A 102 21.59 -15.92 12.54
C ASP A 102 22.28 -14.78 13.32
N ALA A 103 22.77 -13.76 12.61
CA ALA A 103 23.49 -12.62 13.18
C ALA A 103 22.90 -11.28 12.72
N MET A 104 21.57 -11.15 12.77
CA MET A 104 20.88 -9.91 12.47
C MET A 104 21.10 -8.86 13.55
N ILE A 105 20.97 -7.58 13.18
CA ILE A 105 20.79 -6.47 14.11
C ILE A 105 19.30 -6.20 14.25
N SER A 106 18.79 -6.02 15.48
CA SER A 106 17.37 -5.79 15.69
C SER A 106 17.08 -4.53 16.50
N TYR A 107 16.07 -3.78 16.04
CA TYR A 107 15.48 -2.62 16.70
C TYR A 107 14.06 -3.01 17.09
N GLU A 108 13.77 -3.08 18.40
CA GLU A 108 12.51 -3.63 18.89
C GLU A 108 11.86 -2.71 19.93
N ALA A 109 10.58 -2.44 19.80
CA ALA A 109 9.80 -1.92 20.92
C ALA A 109 9.77 -2.94 22.06
N ALA A 110 9.88 -2.48 23.30
CA ALA A 110 9.67 -3.33 24.46
C ALA A 110 8.23 -3.91 24.43
N PRO A 111 7.99 -5.11 24.97
CA PRO A 111 6.65 -5.69 24.98
C PRO A 111 5.60 -4.73 25.57
N GLY A 112 4.58 -4.38 24.79
CA GLY A 112 3.51 -3.45 25.16
C GLY A 112 3.91 -1.97 25.16
N ALA A 113 5.13 -1.62 24.73
CA ALA A 113 5.56 -0.23 24.61
C ALA A 113 4.95 0.44 23.38
N ASN A 114 4.59 1.71 23.53
CA ASN A 114 4.23 2.60 22.43
C ASN A 114 5.46 3.43 22.07
N VAL A 115 6.18 2.99 21.03
CA VAL A 115 7.40 3.63 20.53
C VAL A 115 7.06 4.39 19.26
N VAL A 116 7.27 5.71 19.28
CA VAL A 116 7.04 6.59 18.12
C VAL A 116 8.35 7.26 17.74
N VAL A 117 8.75 7.13 16.49
CA VAL A 117 9.88 7.83 15.88
C VAL A 117 9.32 8.81 14.85
N GLU A 118 9.61 10.09 15.02
CA GLU A 118 9.01 11.10 14.16
C GLU A 118 10.02 12.12 13.64
N GLY A 119 9.83 12.53 12.40
CA GLY A 119 10.63 13.54 11.72
C GLY A 119 10.01 14.94 11.81
N ALA A 120 9.42 15.27 12.95
CA ALA A 120 8.82 16.57 13.21
C ALA A 120 9.19 17.09 14.61
N VAL A 121 9.13 18.38 14.78
CA VAL A 121 9.40 19.08 16.05
C VAL A 121 8.27 20.03 16.40
N PRO A 122 7.91 20.17 17.68
CA PRO A 122 6.94 21.15 18.11
C PRO A 122 7.49 22.56 17.97
N VAL A 123 6.63 23.48 17.54
CA VAL A 123 6.95 24.90 17.38
C VAL A 123 5.93 25.78 18.10
N THR A 124 6.38 26.90 18.61
CA THR A 124 5.59 27.89 19.33
C THR A 124 6.00 29.30 18.93
N GLY A 125 5.27 30.31 19.40
CA GLY A 125 5.64 31.69 19.13
C GLY A 125 4.94 32.29 17.92
N TRP A 126 3.83 31.70 17.50
CA TRP A 126 2.98 32.22 16.45
C TRP A 126 2.50 33.63 16.74
N GLN A 127 2.60 34.52 15.76
CA GLN A 127 2.14 35.90 15.83
C GLN A 127 1.03 36.12 14.79
N PRO A 128 0.15 37.11 14.97
CA PRO A 128 -0.77 37.50 13.92
C PRO A 128 -0.04 37.78 12.60
N SER A 129 -0.53 37.21 11.50
CA SER A 129 0.05 37.43 10.17
C SER A 129 -0.29 38.85 9.70
N GLU A 130 0.73 39.65 9.44
CA GLU A 130 0.62 41.05 8.99
C GLU A 130 1.28 41.25 7.63
N GLY A 131 0.85 42.30 6.91
CA GLY A 131 1.47 42.69 5.65
C GLY A 131 1.00 41.91 4.40
N TRP A 132 0.17 40.90 4.56
CA TRP A 132 -0.39 40.11 3.46
C TRP A 132 -1.89 40.37 3.27
N ASN A 133 -2.32 40.51 2.02
CA ASN A 133 -3.74 40.59 1.69
C ASN A 133 -4.36 39.20 1.63
N ILE A 134 -4.68 38.63 2.78
CA ILE A 134 -5.33 37.30 2.88
C ILE A 134 -6.81 37.43 2.54
N GLY A 135 -7.45 38.57 2.86
CA GLY A 135 -8.86 38.83 2.57
C GLY A 135 -9.82 38.32 3.62
N ASN A 136 -11.08 38.21 3.22
CA ASN A 136 -12.15 37.71 4.07
C ASN A 136 -12.49 36.27 3.72
N ASP A 137 -12.94 35.52 4.71
CA ASP A 137 -13.50 34.19 4.51
C ASP A 137 -14.65 34.25 3.49
N THR A 138 -14.55 33.44 2.44
CA THR A 138 -15.49 33.48 1.31
C THR A 138 -16.87 32.96 1.67
N THR A 139 -17.02 32.24 2.79
CA THR A 139 -18.31 31.72 3.28
C THR A 139 -18.98 32.68 4.24
N THR A 140 -18.20 33.24 5.17
CA THR A 140 -18.74 34.09 6.24
C THR A 140 -18.66 35.60 5.95
N GLY A 141 -17.79 35.99 5.00
CA GLY A 141 -17.50 37.40 4.69
C GLY A 141 -16.69 38.12 5.77
N GLN A 142 -16.25 37.43 6.83
CA GLN A 142 -15.47 38.02 7.92
C GLN A 142 -13.98 37.99 7.64
N PRO A 143 -13.18 38.92 8.19
CA PRO A 143 -11.73 38.87 8.11
C PRO A 143 -11.19 37.55 8.67
N VAL A 144 -10.27 36.92 7.93
CA VAL A 144 -9.59 35.69 8.34
C VAL A 144 -8.60 36.00 9.43
N LYS A 145 -8.51 35.12 10.44
CA LYS A 145 -7.44 35.13 11.41
C LYS A 145 -6.35 34.17 10.94
N ALA A 146 -5.27 34.72 10.47
CA ALA A 146 -4.06 33.97 10.10
C ALA A 146 -2.92 34.32 11.06
N TRP A 147 -2.05 33.37 11.25
CA TRP A 147 -0.90 33.45 12.15
C TRP A 147 0.38 33.15 11.38
N GLU A 148 1.48 33.83 11.72
CA GLU A 148 2.77 33.57 11.09
C GLU A 148 3.80 33.12 12.10
N LEU A 149 4.77 32.35 11.62
CA LEU A 149 5.94 31.92 12.36
C LEU A 149 7.16 31.92 11.44
N HIS A 150 8.20 32.65 11.87
CA HIS A 150 9.51 32.56 11.23
C HIS A 150 10.31 31.44 11.88
N LEU A 151 10.72 30.46 11.06
CA LEU A 151 11.43 29.25 11.50
C LEU A 151 12.92 29.56 11.75
N ASP A 152 13.44 29.20 12.92
CA ASP A 152 14.89 29.22 13.18
C ASP A 152 15.55 28.12 12.32
N PRO A 153 16.55 28.43 11.48
CA PRO A 153 17.31 27.43 10.73
C PRO A 153 17.91 26.29 11.59
N LYS A 154 18.09 26.50 12.89
CA LYS A 154 18.53 25.45 13.83
C LYS A 154 17.52 24.32 14.04
N LEU A 155 16.26 24.52 13.64
CA LEU A 155 15.25 23.45 13.61
C LEU A 155 15.58 22.36 12.57
N PHE A 156 16.52 22.65 11.66
CA PHE A 156 16.97 21.77 10.58
C PHE A 156 18.44 21.38 10.77
N PRO A 157 18.77 20.55 11.77
CA PRO A 157 20.15 20.26 12.17
C PRO A 157 20.96 19.54 11.10
N THR A 158 20.29 18.80 10.20
CA THR A 158 20.92 18.14 9.04
C THR A 158 21.13 19.06 7.85
N GLY A 159 20.64 20.32 7.91
CA GLY A 159 20.59 21.24 6.79
C GLY A 159 19.42 20.99 5.83
N TYR A 160 18.59 19.99 6.12
CA TYR A 160 17.41 19.66 5.32
C TYR A 160 16.20 20.48 5.79
N ASN A 161 15.83 21.50 5.01
CA ASN A 161 14.61 22.26 5.23
C ASN A 161 13.54 21.85 4.21
N PRO A 162 12.55 21.04 4.56
CA PRO A 162 11.53 20.58 3.63
C PRO A 162 10.62 21.70 3.13
N PHE A 163 10.51 22.83 3.86
CA PHE A 163 9.72 23.98 3.43
C PHE A 163 10.40 24.82 2.35
N ALA A 164 11.71 24.65 2.15
CA ALA A 164 12.45 25.30 1.08
C ALA A 164 12.49 24.47 -0.21
N LEU A 165 12.07 23.22 -0.17
CA LEU A 165 12.19 22.26 -1.26
C LEU A 165 10.81 21.95 -1.90
N PRO A 166 10.68 21.96 -3.24
CA PRO A 166 9.48 21.48 -3.90
C PRO A 166 9.39 19.96 -3.82
N ASN A 167 8.19 19.42 -4.00
CA ASN A 167 7.98 17.97 -4.03
C ASN A 167 8.65 17.30 -5.23
N VAL A 168 8.66 18.00 -6.38
CA VAL A 168 9.27 17.51 -7.62
C VAL A 168 10.75 17.19 -7.42
N THR A 169 11.16 16.03 -7.93
CA THR A 169 12.56 15.61 -8.05
C THR A 169 13.05 15.71 -9.50
N ASP A 170 14.34 15.52 -9.73
CA ASP A 170 14.97 15.72 -11.05
C ASP A 170 14.47 14.74 -12.12
N ASP A 171 14.00 13.55 -11.73
CA ASP A 171 13.52 12.53 -12.67
C ASP A 171 11.99 12.53 -12.75
N THR A 172 11.44 13.42 -13.54
CA THR A 172 10.00 13.64 -13.71
C THR A 172 9.55 13.64 -15.17
N TYR A 173 10.30 13.00 -16.07
CA TYR A 173 10.03 13.01 -17.51
C TYR A 173 8.68 12.40 -17.90
N TRP A 174 8.09 11.56 -17.05
CA TRP A 174 6.77 10.94 -17.25
C TRP A 174 5.60 11.85 -16.87
N ILE A 175 5.84 12.96 -16.16
CA ILE A 175 4.78 13.91 -15.78
C ILE A 175 4.24 14.58 -17.02
N ASN A 176 2.95 14.47 -17.24
CA ASN A 176 2.29 15.15 -18.33
C ASN A 176 1.80 16.53 -17.90
N TYR A 177 2.63 17.55 -18.11
CA TYR A 177 2.35 18.93 -17.72
C TYR A 177 1.02 19.50 -18.23
N ALA A 178 0.42 18.90 -19.26
CA ALA A 178 -0.87 19.33 -19.77
C ALA A 178 -2.07 18.65 -19.11
N LYS A 179 -1.86 17.53 -18.43
CA LYS A 179 -2.92 16.72 -17.80
C LYS A 179 -2.81 16.68 -16.29
N ASP A 180 -1.58 16.74 -15.77
CA ASP A 180 -1.33 16.59 -14.34
C ASP A 180 -1.54 17.93 -13.63
N ASN A 181 -2.05 17.88 -12.44
CA ASN A 181 -2.15 19.06 -11.58
C ASN A 181 -0.76 19.44 -11.07
N MET A 182 -0.01 20.18 -11.91
CA MET A 182 1.36 20.59 -11.61
C MET A 182 1.49 21.32 -10.29
N TRP A 183 0.40 21.92 -9.81
CA TRP A 183 0.38 22.59 -8.51
C TRP A 183 0.81 21.64 -7.38
N ASN A 184 0.36 20.41 -7.38
CA ASN A 184 0.72 19.41 -6.37
C ASN A 184 2.22 19.08 -6.37
N TYR A 185 2.88 19.17 -7.51
CA TYR A 185 4.32 18.93 -7.63
C TYR A 185 5.17 20.11 -7.15
N PHE A 186 4.68 21.33 -7.27
CA PHE A 186 5.38 22.55 -6.82
C PHE A 186 5.13 22.89 -5.35
N ARG A 187 4.27 22.17 -4.66
CA ARG A 187 4.12 22.28 -3.20
C ARG A 187 5.44 21.97 -2.50
N ARG A 188 5.60 22.52 -1.32
CA ARG A 188 6.77 22.22 -0.50
C ARG A 188 6.62 20.86 0.17
N ARG A 189 7.74 20.19 0.45
CA ARG A 189 7.76 18.89 1.14
C ARG A 189 7.36 18.99 2.60
N GLY A 190 7.51 20.19 3.19
CA GLY A 190 7.22 20.42 4.60
C GLY A 190 5.75 20.25 4.93
N LEU A 191 5.46 19.50 5.99
CA LEU A 191 4.14 19.28 6.54
C LEU A 191 4.01 19.97 7.89
N VAL A 192 2.81 20.48 8.16
CA VAL A 192 2.46 21.09 9.46
C VAL A 192 1.30 20.29 10.04
N PHE A 193 1.42 19.89 11.29
CA PHE A 193 0.41 19.15 12.03
C PHE A 193 -0.10 19.96 13.20
N VAL A 194 -1.41 19.92 13.42
CA VAL A 194 -2.07 20.52 14.57
C VAL A 194 -2.80 19.42 15.32
N ASP A 195 -2.41 19.17 16.55
CA ASP A 195 -2.93 18.08 17.39
C ASP A 195 -2.93 16.71 16.65
N GLY A 196 -1.86 16.47 15.90
CA GLY A 196 -1.65 15.23 15.15
C GLY A 196 -2.35 15.14 13.79
N LYS A 197 -3.01 16.22 13.33
CA LYS A 197 -3.68 16.27 12.02
C LYS A 197 -3.04 17.30 11.10
N PRO A 198 -2.85 17.00 9.80
CA PRO A 198 -2.16 17.90 8.89
C PRO A 198 -2.96 19.17 8.57
N LEU A 199 -2.25 20.23 8.22
CA LEU A 199 -2.79 21.38 7.53
C LEU A 199 -2.66 21.21 6.02
N GLU A 200 -3.66 21.68 5.28
CA GLU A 200 -3.60 21.73 3.83
C GLU A 200 -2.62 22.83 3.38
N GLN A 201 -1.60 22.46 2.62
CA GLN A 201 -0.71 23.46 2.04
C GLN A 201 -1.38 24.11 0.82
N VAL A 202 -1.48 25.45 0.85
CA VAL A 202 -2.04 26.25 -0.23
C VAL A 202 -0.96 27.09 -0.93
N PRO A 203 -1.13 27.38 -2.23
CA PRO A 203 -0.13 28.08 -3.04
C PRO A 203 -0.03 29.57 -2.78
N LEU A 204 -1.16 30.17 -2.49
CA LEU A 204 -1.29 31.63 -2.42
C LEU A 204 -1.87 32.05 -1.06
N PRO A 205 -1.42 33.16 -0.50
CA PRO A 205 -1.94 33.66 0.77
C PRO A 205 -3.47 33.88 0.75
N ALA A 206 -4.02 34.29 -0.38
CA ALA A 206 -5.48 34.48 -0.53
C ALA A 206 -6.28 33.17 -0.38
N GLU A 207 -5.68 32.02 -0.61
CA GLU A 207 -6.35 30.72 -0.43
C GLU A 207 -6.47 30.30 1.05
N LEU A 208 -5.80 30.99 1.95
CA LEU A 208 -6.08 30.86 3.39
C LEU A 208 -7.52 31.31 3.70
N ALA A 209 -8.05 32.28 2.95
CA ALA A 209 -9.38 32.83 3.15
C ALA A 209 -10.51 32.03 2.47
N GLY A 210 -10.24 31.38 1.36
CA GLY A 210 -11.22 30.73 0.51
C GLY A 210 -10.99 29.24 0.28
N PRO A 211 -11.76 28.63 -0.64
CA PRO A 211 -11.49 27.27 -1.07
C PRO A 211 -10.12 27.21 -1.74
N SER A 212 -9.38 26.12 -1.50
CA SER A 212 -8.10 25.89 -2.19
C SER A 212 -8.34 25.46 -3.65
N ALA A 213 -7.33 25.67 -4.51
CA ALA A 213 -7.35 25.16 -5.88
C ALA A 213 -7.62 23.63 -5.92
N ARG A 214 -7.17 22.91 -4.90
CA ARG A 214 -7.45 21.49 -4.70
C ARG A 214 -8.95 21.20 -4.53
N SER A 215 -9.63 21.93 -3.64
CA SER A 215 -11.07 21.75 -3.41
C SER A 215 -11.90 22.11 -4.64
N LEU A 216 -11.43 23.02 -5.49
CA LEU A 216 -12.08 23.38 -6.75
C LEU A 216 -11.96 22.29 -7.83
N ASN A 217 -10.81 21.61 -7.89
CA ASN A 217 -10.60 20.54 -8.85
C ASN A 217 -11.44 19.28 -8.55
N HIS A 218 -11.77 19.03 -7.29
CA HIS A 218 -12.61 17.89 -6.89
C HIS A 218 -14.11 18.12 -7.12
N SER A 219 -14.55 19.36 -7.31
CA SER A 219 -15.97 19.66 -7.56
C SER A 219 -16.48 19.12 -8.90
N GLN A 220 -15.59 18.69 -9.79
CA GLN A 220 -15.95 18.07 -11.08
C GLN A 220 -16.11 16.54 -11.00
N ASP A 221 -15.69 15.93 -9.91
CA ASP A 221 -15.70 14.47 -9.73
C ASP A 221 -16.95 14.04 -8.94
N ILE A 222 -18.09 14.19 -9.60
CA ILE A 222 -19.45 14.01 -9.02
C ILE A 222 -19.64 12.60 -8.43
N HIS A 223 -18.92 11.59 -8.92
CA HIS A 223 -19.11 10.21 -8.48
C HIS A 223 -18.40 9.88 -7.16
N TRP A 224 -17.36 10.62 -6.81
CA TRP A 224 -16.47 10.32 -5.69
C TRP A 224 -16.45 11.41 -4.61
N ALA A 225 -17.21 12.50 -4.81
CA ALA A 225 -17.28 13.60 -3.87
C ALA A 225 -17.54 13.20 -2.40
N PRO A 226 -18.40 12.21 -2.09
CA PRO A 226 -18.60 11.74 -0.72
C PRO A 226 -17.34 11.15 -0.10
N LEU A 227 -16.59 10.31 -0.84
CA LEU A 227 -15.35 9.67 -0.35
C LEU A 227 -14.26 10.72 -0.09
N PHE A 228 -14.17 11.75 -0.92
CA PHE A 228 -13.24 12.85 -0.72
C PHE A 228 -13.59 13.72 0.49
N ALA A 229 -14.87 13.95 0.77
CA ALA A 229 -15.31 14.70 1.93
C ALA A 229 -14.98 13.98 3.25
N GLU A 230 -15.14 12.67 3.30
CA GLU A 230 -14.78 11.84 4.46
C GLU A 230 -13.26 11.75 4.67
N PHE A 231 -12.50 11.81 3.58
CA PHE A 231 -11.04 11.73 3.61
C PHE A 231 -10.35 13.08 3.78
N SER A 232 -11.02 14.19 4.02
CA SER A 232 -10.30 15.44 4.29
C SER A 232 -9.63 15.38 5.68
N PRO A 233 -8.33 15.05 5.79
CA PRO A 233 -7.66 14.94 7.07
C PRO A 233 -7.33 16.32 7.66
N TYR A 234 -7.60 17.38 6.90
CA TYR A 234 -7.09 18.72 7.19
C TYR A 234 -7.91 19.46 8.23
N THR A 235 -7.21 20.08 9.17
CA THR A 235 -7.79 20.90 10.25
C THR A 235 -7.55 22.40 10.07
N GLY A 236 -7.16 22.81 8.89
CA GLY A 236 -6.85 24.18 8.54
C GLY A 236 -5.92 24.22 7.34
N LYS A 237 -5.27 25.36 7.13
CA LYS A 237 -4.44 25.62 5.97
C LYS A 237 -3.08 26.18 6.36
N VAL A 238 -2.08 25.96 5.52
CA VAL A 238 -0.76 26.56 5.63
C VAL A 238 -0.30 27.09 4.28
N TRP A 239 0.25 28.28 4.27
CA TRP A 239 0.97 28.88 3.16
C TRP A 239 2.43 29.10 3.58
N VAL A 240 3.35 28.80 2.68
CA VAL A 240 4.80 28.91 2.90
C VAL A 240 5.33 30.02 2.01
N GLU A 241 6.05 30.98 2.59
CA GLU A 241 6.74 32.01 1.80
C GLU A 241 7.85 31.45 0.93
N SER A 242 8.30 32.23 -0.04
CA SER A 242 9.30 31.81 -1.02
C SER A 242 10.66 31.43 -0.42
N ASP A 243 11.00 31.98 0.74
CA ASP A 243 12.23 31.67 1.49
C ASP A 243 12.21 30.28 2.14
N GLY A 244 11.02 29.69 2.31
CA GLY A 244 10.84 28.41 3.00
C GLY A 244 11.09 28.48 4.51
N LEU A 245 11.13 29.68 5.08
CA LEU A 245 11.36 29.91 6.51
C LEU A 245 10.21 30.60 7.21
N THR A 246 9.26 31.17 6.47
CA THR A 246 8.08 31.81 7.04
C THR A 246 6.82 31.03 6.68
N LEU A 247 6.11 30.58 7.69
CA LEU A 247 4.86 29.86 7.57
C LEU A 247 3.70 30.76 8.00
N HIS A 248 2.62 30.73 7.24
CA HIS A 248 1.35 31.33 7.61
C HIS A 248 0.27 30.25 7.73
N ILE A 249 -0.40 30.19 8.86
CA ILE A 249 -1.45 29.20 9.10
C ILE A 249 -2.79 29.86 9.38
N ARG A 250 -3.86 29.21 8.94
CA ARG A 250 -5.20 29.44 9.40
C ARG A 250 -5.75 28.13 9.96
N LEU A 251 -6.09 28.12 11.24
CA LEU A 251 -6.70 26.97 11.89
C LEU A 251 -8.19 26.91 11.60
N ALA A 252 -8.78 25.73 11.73
CA ALA A 252 -10.23 25.56 11.66
C ALA A 252 -10.92 26.49 12.68
N ASN A 253 -12.04 27.05 12.28
CA ASN A 253 -12.83 28.02 13.09
C ASN A 253 -12.04 29.26 13.53
N ASP A 254 -10.96 29.63 12.81
CA ASP A 254 -10.10 30.78 13.16
C ASP A 254 -9.57 30.70 14.60
N ASP A 255 -9.26 29.50 15.11
CA ASP A 255 -8.78 29.29 16.48
C ASP A 255 -7.35 29.81 16.68
N ASP A 256 -6.96 29.90 17.94
CA ASP A 256 -5.66 30.43 18.35
C ASP A 256 -4.62 29.32 18.49
N PRO A 257 -3.49 29.38 17.76
CA PRO A 257 -2.46 28.35 17.79
C PRO A 257 -1.84 28.10 19.18
N VAL A 258 -1.94 29.04 20.11
CA VAL A 258 -1.46 28.86 21.48
C VAL A 258 -2.16 27.72 22.23
N LYS A 259 -3.37 27.36 21.80
CA LYS A 259 -4.18 26.28 22.41
C LYS A 259 -3.85 24.89 21.89
N HIS A 260 -3.00 24.80 20.90
CA HIS A 260 -2.74 23.58 20.14
C HIS A 260 -1.27 23.16 20.21
N VAL A 261 -1.04 21.87 20.04
CA VAL A 261 0.31 21.36 19.76
C VAL A 261 0.53 21.41 18.26
N ILE A 262 1.44 22.28 17.81
CA ILE A 262 1.76 22.43 16.39
C ILE A 262 3.17 21.88 16.16
N GLU A 263 3.27 20.93 15.24
CA GLU A 263 4.52 20.27 14.88
C GLU A 263 4.80 20.48 13.38
N ILE A 264 6.07 20.67 13.06
CA ILE A 264 6.53 20.83 11.67
C ILE A 264 7.55 19.76 11.33
N THR A 265 7.49 19.22 10.12
CA THR A 265 8.49 18.26 9.65
C THR A 265 9.84 18.94 9.47
N ASN A 266 10.90 18.26 9.90
CA ASN A 266 12.28 18.74 9.78
C ASN A 266 13.26 17.66 9.26
N GLU A 267 12.76 16.46 8.97
CA GLU A 267 13.55 15.35 8.44
C GLU A 267 12.97 14.82 7.12
N GLU A 268 13.83 14.34 6.23
CA GLU A 268 13.43 13.63 5.01
C GLU A 268 13.07 12.17 5.32
N SER A 269 13.81 11.55 6.22
CA SER A 269 13.66 10.16 6.60
C SER A 269 14.02 9.97 8.07
N VAL A 270 13.26 9.17 8.80
CA VAL A 270 13.49 8.92 10.22
C VAL A 270 14.26 7.63 10.50
N PHE A 271 14.34 6.73 9.54
CA PHE A 271 15.18 5.53 9.63
C PHE A 271 15.77 5.21 8.26
N SER A 272 17.10 5.23 8.19
CA SER A 272 17.82 4.82 6.98
C SER A 272 19.26 4.43 7.37
N PRO A 273 19.77 3.26 6.96
CA PRO A 273 21.16 2.90 7.20
C PRO A 273 22.14 3.99 6.73
N ALA A 274 23.19 4.23 7.52
CA ALA A 274 24.18 5.27 7.25
C ALA A 274 24.99 5.04 5.96
N LYS A 275 25.04 3.79 5.52
CA LYS A 275 25.70 3.37 4.27
C LYS A 275 24.75 2.54 3.44
N PRO A 276 24.81 2.65 2.11
CA PRO A 276 24.03 1.79 1.22
C PRO A 276 24.45 0.32 1.34
N TYR A 277 23.59 -0.58 0.86
CA TYR A 277 23.81 -2.03 0.76
C TYR A 277 24.04 -2.75 2.09
N GLN A 278 23.60 -2.18 3.22
CA GLN A 278 23.58 -2.90 4.49
C GLN A 278 22.51 -4.00 4.46
N ALA A 279 22.72 -5.05 5.23
CA ALA A 279 21.86 -6.22 5.22
C ALA A 279 21.55 -6.73 6.62
N TYR A 280 20.56 -7.62 6.75
CA TYR A 280 20.23 -8.35 7.97
C TYR A 280 19.87 -7.44 9.14
N ILE A 281 18.94 -6.52 8.88
CA ILE A 281 18.38 -5.62 9.90
C ILE A 281 16.91 -5.96 10.11
N ARG A 282 16.51 -6.09 11.37
CA ARG A 282 15.10 -6.25 11.76
C ARG A 282 14.61 -5.02 12.50
N VAL A 283 13.41 -4.60 12.18
CA VAL A 283 12.70 -3.47 12.82
C VAL A 283 11.33 -3.96 13.25
N LYS A 284 11.00 -3.83 14.54
CA LYS A 284 9.78 -4.41 15.10
C LYS A 284 9.04 -3.50 16.07
N GLY A 285 7.73 -3.35 15.86
CA GLY A 285 6.79 -2.76 16.82
C GLY A 285 6.91 -1.25 16.97
N ILE A 286 7.43 -0.55 15.98
CA ILE A 286 7.71 0.89 16.02
C ILE A 286 6.74 1.64 15.10
N THR A 287 6.21 2.76 15.58
CA THR A 287 5.49 3.73 14.74
C THR A 287 6.48 4.75 14.20
N PHE A 288 6.57 4.86 12.89
CA PHE A 288 7.33 5.90 12.17
C PHE A 288 6.35 6.89 11.56
N ARG A 289 6.59 8.21 11.76
CA ARG A 289 5.68 9.23 11.23
C ARG A 289 6.35 10.57 10.95
N TYR A 290 5.66 11.39 10.15
CA TYR A 290 5.98 12.80 9.91
C TYR A 290 7.31 13.01 9.21
N ALA A 291 7.43 12.58 7.95
CA ALA A 291 8.58 12.92 7.13
C ALA A 291 8.21 13.86 5.99
N GLY A 292 9.05 14.85 5.77
CA GLY A 292 8.97 15.76 4.62
C GLY A 292 9.74 15.21 3.41
N ASN A 293 9.53 13.94 3.06
CA ASN A 293 10.19 13.31 1.92
C ASN A 293 9.59 13.75 0.58
N SER A 294 10.34 13.58 -0.49
CA SER A 294 9.93 13.98 -1.85
C SER A 294 9.03 12.93 -2.51
N PHE A 295 8.46 13.32 -3.65
CA PHE A 295 7.81 12.42 -4.59
C PHE A 295 7.98 12.91 -6.04
N PRO A 296 7.78 12.07 -7.02
CA PRO A 296 7.86 10.61 -6.96
C PRO A 296 9.33 10.19 -7.02
N ASN A 297 9.85 9.57 -5.99
CA ASN A 297 11.23 9.11 -5.99
C ASN A 297 11.35 7.82 -5.22
N PRO A 298 11.89 6.75 -5.85
CA PRO A 298 11.93 5.42 -5.28
C PRO A 298 12.78 5.32 -4.04
N GLN A 299 13.75 6.08 -3.74
CA GLN A 299 14.58 5.92 -2.56
C GLN A 299 14.50 7.11 -1.59
N ARG A 300 13.26 7.49 -1.28
CA ARG A 300 12.96 8.64 -0.42
C ARG A 300 11.86 8.34 0.58
N GLY A 301 11.86 7.12 1.14
CA GLY A 301 10.88 6.72 2.14
C GLY A 301 11.05 7.43 3.48
N LEU A 302 9.93 7.56 4.22
CA LEU A 302 9.95 7.87 5.65
C LEU A 302 10.90 6.90 6.37
N VAL A 303 10.85 5.63 5.98
CA VAL A 303 11.81 4.58 6.33
C VAL A 303 12.41 4.01 5.05
N SER A 304 13.71 3.80 5.02
CA SER A 304 14.45 3.31 3.86
C SER A 304 15.39 2.16 4.22
N THR A 305 15.49 1.17 3.33
CA THR A 305 16.56 0.16 3.41
C THR A 305 17.90 0.67 2.89
N ASN A 306 17.91 1.83 2.23
CA ASN A 306 19.08 2.43 1.60
C ASN A 306 19.84 1.42 0.72
N HIS A 307 19.17 0.88 -0.30
CA HIS A 307 19.67 -0.16 -1.22
C HIS A 307 20.00 -1.50 -0.52
N GLY A 308 19.51 -1.71 0.70
CA GLY A 308 19.83 -2.89 1.49
C GLY A 308 19.03 -4.13 1.10
N ASN A 309 19.38 -5.25 1.71
CA ASN A 309 18.71 -6.54 1.50
C ASN A 309 18.58 -7.32 2.81
N HIS A 310 17.74 -8.36 2.82
CA HIS A 310 17.49 -9.20 4.01
C HIS A 310 17.03 -8.39 5.23
N PHE A 311 16.11 -7.43 5.01
CA PHE A 311 15.44 -6.74 6.11
C PHE A 311 14.18 -7.49 6.55
N ILE A 312 13.83 -7.34 7.83
CA ILE A 312 12.53 -7.74 8.37
C ILE A 312 11.88 -6.53 8.99
N PHE A 313 10.75 -6.10 8.44
CA PHE A 313 9.86 -5.11 9.04
C PHE A 313 8.61 -5.83 9.53
N GLU A 314 8.38 -5.85 10.84
CA GLU A 314 7.22 -6.52 11.40
C GLU A 314 6.56 -5.74 12.54
N ASP A 315 5.23 -5.78 12.59
CA ASP A 315 4.42 -5.12 13.62
C ASP A 315 4.63 -3.59 13.69
N ASN A 316 5.07 -2.93 12.59
CA ASN A 316 5.33 -1.49 12.56
C ASN A 316 4.12 -0.73 11.99
N THR A 317 4.09 0.57 12.27
CA THR A 317 3.20 1.53 11.60
C THR A 317 4.03 2.57 10.87
N PHE A 318 3.70 2.80 9.59
CA PHE A 318 4.28 3.85 8.75
C PHE A 318 3.16 4.82 8.40
N GLU A 319 3.24 6.05 8.90
CA GLU A 319 2.14 6.99 8.72
C GLU A 319 2.59 8.43 8.48
N TRP A 320 1.77 9.18 7.75
CA TRP A 320 1.96 10.61 7.52
C TRP A 320 3.31 10.93 6.88
N ALA A 321 3.73 10.14 5.92
CA ALA A 321 4.80 10.50 5.00
C ALA A 321 4.26 11.49 3.96
N ASN A 322 5.06 12.49 3.57
CA ASN A 322 4.70 13.36 2.45
C ASN A 322 4.67 12.58 1.11
N GLY A 323 5.57 11.63 0.93
CA GLY A 323 5.66 10.73 -0.21
C GLY A 323 5.49 9.26 0.19
N VAL A 324 6.60 8.51 0.17
CA VAL A 324 6.65 7.05 0.39
C VAL A 324 6.80 6.71 1.87
N GLY A 325 6.04 5.72 2.36
CA GLY A 325 6.14 5.23 3.73
C GLY A 325 7.41 4.41 3.96
N LEU A 326 7.56 3.30 3.26
CA LEU A 326 8.76 2.45 3.29
C LEU A 326 9.30 2.27 1.87
N ASP A 327 10.57 2.59 1.64
CA ASP A 327 11.25 2.13 0.43
C ASP A 327 12.17 0.94 0.75
N ALA A 328 12.07 -0.11 -0.07
CA ALA A 328 12.76 -1.38 0.12
C ALA A 328 13.52 -1.83 -1.15
N GLY A 329 13.87 -0.88 -2.02
CA GLY A 329 14.53 -1.15 -3.28
C GLY A 329 15.85 -0.40 -3.49
N ASP A 330 16.12 -0.06 -4.74
CA ASP A 330 17.25 0.77 -5.17
C ASP A 330 16.72 2.10 -5.75
N VAL A 331 17.56 3.12 -5.87
CA VAL A 331 17.24 4.39 -6.57
C VAL A 331 17.22 4.22 -8.09
N ASP A 332 17.82 3.17 -8.60
CA ASP A 332 17.95 2.93 -10.02
C ASP A 332 16.71 2.19 -10.56
N TRP A 333 16.04 2.78 -11.52
CA TRP A 333 14.96 2.14 -12.27
C TRP A 333 15.46 0.98 -13.14
N GLY A 334 16.77 0.83 -13.28
CA GLY A 334 17.43 -0.18 -14.07
C GLY A 334 17.27 -1.61 -13.56
N ALA A 335 17.99 -2.53 -14.19
CA ALA A 335 18.00 -3.93 -13.79
C ALA A 335 18.77 -4.13 -12.47
N ALA A 336 18.38 -5.19 -11.73
CA ALA A 336 19.11 -5.64 -10.56
C ALA A 336 20.62 -5.75 -10.83
N ARG A 337 21.41 -5.29 -9.88
CA ARG A 337 22.87 -5.42 -9.92
C ARG A 337 23.26 -6.76 -9.31
N PRO A 338 23.83 -7.71 -10.07
CA PRO A 338 24.14 -9.03 -9.52
C PRO A 338 25.12 -9.01 -8.34
N ALA A 339 25.99 -7.98 -8.29
CA ALA A 339 26.96 -7.83 -7.21
C ALA A 339 26.35 -7.29 -5.91
N ASP A 340 25.27 -6.52 -6.02
CA ASP A 340 24.62 -5.81 -4.91
C ASP A 340 23.09 -6.04 -5.00
N PRO A 341 22.60 -7.26 -4.73
CA PRO A 341 21.18 -7.58 -4.86
C PRO A 341 20.37 -6.80 -3.83
N VAL A 342 19.24 -6.25 -4.25
CA VAL A 342 18.21 -5.70 -3.37
C VAL A 342 17.08 -6.70 -3.17
N GLY A 343 16.28 -6.51 -2.14
CA GLY A 343 15.16 -7.40 -1.82
C GLY A 343 15.50 -8.39 -0.70
N PHE A 344 15.02 -9.63 -0.81
CA PHE A 344 15.04 -10.60 0.29
C PHE A 344 14.41 -10.02 1.56
N THR A 345 13.53 -9.03 1.38
CA THR A 345 12.92 -8.27 2.47
C THR A 345 11.60 -8.91 2.85
N ILE A 346 11.39 -9.09 4.15
CA ILE A 346 10.13 -9.56 4.74
C ILE A 346 9.43 -8.36 5.34
N VAL A 347 8.22 -8.08 4.85
CA VAL A 347 7.35 -7.01 5.32
C VAL A 347 6.05 -7.65 5.78
N ARG A 348 5.85 -7.76 7.10
CA ARG A 348 4.69 -8.47 7.64
C ARG A 348 4.05 -7.79 8.85
N HIS A 349 2.73 -7.92 8.96
CA HIS A 349 1.91 -7.39 10.06
C HIS A 349 2.10 -5.87 10.27
N ASN A 350 2.48 -5.13 9.24
CA ASN A 350 2.63 -3.68 9.33
C ASN A 350 1.34 -2.97 8.91
N THR A 351 1.21 -1.73 9.37
CA THR A 351 0.21 -0.78 8.91
C THR A 351 0.88 0.35 8.15
N PHE A 352 0.46 0.54 6.90
CA PHE A 352 0.84 1.69 6.07
C PHE A 352 -0.40 2.55 5.90
N ARG A 353 -0.38 3.77 6.43
CA ARG A 353 -1.53 4.65 6.31
C ARG A 353 -1.13 6.11 6.17
N TYR A 354 -1.94 6.86 5.46
CA TYR A 354 -1.68 8.28 5.21
C TYR A 354 -0.26 8.52 4.64
N CYS A 355 0.22 7.63 3.78
CA CYS A 355 1.39 7.87 2.96
C CYS A 355 0.97 8.63 1.72
N GLY A 356 1.71 9.69 1.35
CA GLY A 356 1.23 10.67 0.37
C GLY A 356 1.12 10.12 -1.05
N ILE A 357 2.01 9.21 -1.43
CA ILE A 357 2.11 8.61 -2.77
C ILE A 357 2.05 7.08 -2.70
N GLU A 358 2.92 6.46 -1.90
CA GLU A 358 3.03 5.00 -1.78
C GLU A 358 3.13 4.58 -0.32
N GLY A 359 2.52 3.45 0.03
CA GLY A 359 2.77 2.79 1.30
C GLY A 359 4.13 2.11 1.30
N LEU A 360 4.38 1.27 0.31
CA LEU A 360 5.62 0.51 0.12
C LEU A 360 6.09 0.65 -1.32
N GLY A 361 7.30 1.16 -1.52
CA GLY A 361 7.98 1.21 -2.80
C GLY A 361 9.17 0.27 -2.86
N ALA A 362 9.43 -0.36 -4.02
CA ALA A 362 10.62 -1.16 -4.23
C ALA A 362 11.02 -1.18 -5.72
N THR A 363 12.14 -0.55 -6.03
CA THR A 363 12.69 -0.47 -7.40
C THR A 363 14.03 -1.18 -7.49
N GLY A 364 14.66 -1.20 -8.67
CA GLY A 364 15.98 -1.78 -8.86
C GLY A 364 16.03 -3.31 -8.92
N GLY A 365 14.90 -3.97 -9.15
CA GLY A 365 14.83 -5.43 -9.31
C GLY A 365 14.92 -6.21 -8.01
N PRO A 366 14.10 -5.90 -7.01
CA PRO A 366 14.11 -6.64 -5.74
C PRO A 366 13.73 -8.11 -5.96
N GLN A 367 14.43 -8.99 -5.24
CA GLN A 367 14.27 -10.44 -5.35
C GLN A 367 13.73 -11.04 -4.06
N ASN A 368 12.96 -12.13 -4.18
CA ASN A 368 12.52 -12.96 -3.05
C ASN A 368 11.93 -12.11 -1.90
N MET A 369 11.03 -11.19 -2.24
CA MET A 369 10.33 -10.38 -1.24
C MET A 369 9.06 -11.09 -0.76
N LEU A 370 8.87 -11.11 0.55
CA LEU A 370 7.63 -11.54 1.18
C LEU A 370 6.91 -10.31 1.75
N VAL A 371 5.72 -10.04 1.25
CA VAL A 371 4.85 -8.97 1.74
C VAL A 371 3.54 -9.61 2.21
N GLU A 372 3.37 -9.77 3.51
CA GLU A 372 2.25 -10.55 4.05
C GLU A 372 1.58 -9.92 5.25
N LYS A 373 0.26 -10.10 5.35
CA LYS A 373 -0.54 -9.74 6.53
C LYS A 373 -0.39 -8.26 6.94
N ASN A 374 -0.18 -7.39 5.94
CA ASN A 374 -0.12 -5.96 6.15
C ASN A 374 -1.47 -5.30 5.88
N LEU A 375 -1.67 -4.12 6.47
CA LEU A 375 -2.74 -3.21 6.15
C LEU A 375 -2.16 -2.01 5.39
N PHE A 376 -2.67 -1.77 4.18
CA PHE A 376 -2.43 -0.56 3.40
C PHE A 376 -3.74 0.20 3.34
N GLU A 377 -3.80 1.40 3.94
CA GLU A 377 -5.02 2.19 3.92
C GLU A 377 -4.76 3.70 3.87
N TRP A 378 -5.66 4.44 3.23
CA TRP A 378 -5.58 5.89 3.12
C TRP A 378 -4.27 6.39 2.48
N VAL A 379 -3.74 5.61 1.52
CA VAL A 379 -2.58 6.00 0.72
C VAL A 379 -3.02 6.90 -0.43
N GLY A 380 -2.16 7.84 -0.84
CA GLY A 380 -2.46 8.81 -1.88
C GLY A 380 -3.12 10.11 -1.39
N TRP A 381 -3.07 10.39 -0.08
CA TRP A 381 -3.74 11.55 0.52
C TRP A 381 -3.23 12.90 0.03
N GLN A 382 -2.02 12.97 -0.52
CA GLN A 382 -1.47 14.19 -1.07
C GLN A 382 -2.11 14.62 -2.40
N ASP A 383 -2.86 13.76 -3.08
CA ASP A 383 -3.42 13.99 -4.42
C ASP A 383 -2.36 14.45 -5.46
N ALA A 384 -1.15 14.00 -5.30
CA ALA A 384 -0.04 14.49 -6.10
C ALA A 384 0.07 13.75 -7.43
N ALA A 385 0.08 12.42 -7.38
CA ALA A 385 0.18 11.59 -8.54
C ALA A 385 -1.11 10.82 -8.75
N HIS A 386 -1.85 11.19 -9.76
CA HIS A 386 -3.04 10.47 -10.19
C HIS A 386 -2.63 9.41 -11.20
N LEU A 387 -2.36 8.22 -10.75
CA LEU A 387 -1.93 7.04 -11.50
C LEU A 387 -0.41 6.85 -11.59
N SER A 388 0.35 7.84 -12.07
CA SER A 388 1.81 7.69 -12.23
C SER A 388 2.49 7.63 -10.86
N GLU A 389 3.40 6.67 -10.68
CA GLU A 389 4.23 6.50 -9.48
C GLU A 389 3.46 6.50 -8.16
N SER A 390 2.22 6.01 -8.16
CA SER A 390 1.40 5.96 -6.96
C SER A 390 0.71 4.61 -6.78
N GLY A 391 0.55 4.22 -5.53
CA GLY A 391 -0.08 2.95 -5.18
C GLY A 391 -0.13 2.68 -3.69
N GLY A 392 -0.97 1.74 -3.27
CA GLY A 392 -0.79 1.09 -1.98
C GLY A 392 0.64 0.56 -1.90
N THR A 393 1.09 -0.07 -2.99
CA THR A 393 2.49 -0.45 -3.21
C THR A 393 2.84 -0.40 -4.69
N LYS A 394 4.08 0.02 -5.01
CA LYS A 394 4.63 -0.01 -6.37
C LYS A 394 6.03 -0.62 -6.38
N MET A 395 6.24 -1.55 -7.32
CA MET A 395 7.51 -2.27 -7.42
C MET A 395 7.92 -2.43 -8.88
N HIS A 396 9.24 -2.39 -9.13
CA HIS A 396 9.81 -2.55 -10.45
C HIS A 396 10.74 -3.75 -10.53
N ARG A 397 10.59 -4.57 -11.57
CA ARG A 397 11.49 -5.70 -11.91
C ARG A 397 11.61 -6.72 -10.80
N THR A 398 10.55 -6.95 -10.06
CA THR A 398 10.50 -7.97 -9.01
C THR A 398 10.79 -9.36 -9.57
N ARG A 399 11.38 -10.20 -8.74
CA ARG A 399 11.53 -11.63 -9.02
C ARG A 399 11.20 -12.43 -7.78
N ASN A 400 10.25 -13.36 -7.92
CA ASN A 400 9.77 -14.19 -6.82
C ASN A 400 9.17 -13.33 -5.68
N LEU A 401 8.37 -12.32 -6.01
CA LEU A 401 7.57 -11.63 -5.02
C LEU A 401 6.42 -12.54 -4.58
N LEU A 402 6.25 -12.69 -3.29
CA LEU A 402 5.04 -13.29 -2.72
C LEU A 402 4.29 -12.21 -1.92
N PHE A 403 3.24 -11.67 -2.54
CA PHE A 403 2.35 -10.68 -1.94
C PHE A 403 1.07 -11.37 -1.52
N ARG A 404 0.94 -11.71 -0.23
CA ARG A 404 -0.15 -12.54 0.25
C ARG A 404 -0.81 -12.03 1.53
N ASN A 405 -2.09 -12.35 1.66
CA ASN A 405 -2.84 -12.13 2.88
C ASN A 405 -2.80 -10.68 3.38
N ASN A 406 -2.73 -9.70 2.48
CA ASN A 406 -2.76 -8.29 2.82
C ASN A 406 -4.18 -7.72 2.67
N VAL A 407 -4.45 -6.64 3.39
CA VAL A 407 -5.62 -5.78 3.20
C VAL A 407 -5.14 -4.49 2.56
N VAL A 408 -5.68 -4.16 1.39
CA VAL A 408 -5.37 -2.95 0.63
C VAL A 408 -6.69 -2.22 0.40
N ARG A 409 -6.94 -1.14 1.12
CA ARG A 409 -8.22 -0.44 1.08
C ARG A 409 -8.08 1.08 1.17
N HIS A 410 -9.11 1.79 0.74
CA HIS A 410 -9.12 3.26 0.78
C HIS A 410 -7.90 3.87 0.09
N ILE A 411 -7.51 3.31 -1.06
CA ILE A 411 -6.40 3.83 -1.85
C ILE A 411 -6.92 4.90 -2.79
N ARG A 412 -6.33 6.07 -2.73
CA ARG A 412 -6.84 7.24 -3.42
C ARG A 412 -6.02 7.56 -4.67
N HIS A 413 -6.69 7.72 -5.82
CA HIS A 413 -6.10 8.08 -7.12
C HIS A 413 -4.99 7.17 -7.64
N ALA A 414 -4.80 6.00 -7.03
CA ALA A 414 -3.66 5.13 -7.24
C ALA A 414 -4.09 3.69 -7.39
N ASN A 415 -3.19 2.85 -7.88
CA ASN A 415 -3.42 1.39 -7.89
C ASN A 415 -3.28 0.81 -6.48
N GLY A 416 -3.94 -0.31 -6.22
CA GLY A 416 -3.74 -1.06 -4.97
C GLY A 416 -2.31 -1.62 -4.92
N ILE A 417 -1.92 -2.41 -5.93
CA ILE A 417 -0.55 -2.83 -6.20
C ILE A 417 -0.21 -2.61 -7.67
N TRP A 418 0.96 -2.06 -7.94
CA TRP A 418 1.50 -1.89 -9.28
C TRP A 418 2.84 -2.60 -9.41
N LEU A 419 2.90 -3.62 -10.25
CA LEU A 419 4.12 -4.30 -10.66
C LEU A 419 4.52 -3.75 -12.04
N ASP A 420 5.54 -2.89 -12.07
CA ASP A 420 5.94 -2.14 -13.26
C ASP A 420 7.25 -2.70 -13.84
N ILE A 421 7.21 -2.98 -15.12
CA ILE A 421 8.30 -3.41 -16.01
C ILE A 421 9.18 -4.57 -15.52
N GLY A 422 9.08 -5.71 -16.20
CA GLY A 422 10.04 -6.82 -16.07
C GLY A 422 9.88 -7.70 -14.83
N ASN A 423 8.69 -7.74 -14.28
CA ASN A 423 8.35 -8.58 -13.13
C ASN A 423 8.30 -10.06 -13.53
N THR A 424 8.75 -10.96 -12.67
CA THR A 424 8.97 -12.36 -13.00
C THR A 424 8.66 -13.29 -11.84
N ASN A 425 7.79 -14.27 -12.08
CA ASN A 425 7.45 -15.33 -11.13
C ASN A 425 6.85 -14.78 -9.83
N ASP A 426 6.06 -13.72 -9.94
CA ASP A 426 5.44 -13.03 -8.82
C ASP A 426 4.03 -13.54 -8.59
N ARG A 427 3.63 -13.69 -7.33
CA ARG A 427 2.29 -14.15 -6.94
C ARG A 427 1.61 -13.16 -6.01
N ILE A 428 0.37 -12.81 -6.35
CA ILE A 428 -0.54 -11.97 -5.56
C ILE A 428 -1.71 -12.86 -5.13
N THR A 429 -1.75 -13.30 -3.87
CA THR A 429 -2.71 -14.33 -3.43
C THR A 429 -3.33 -14.05 -2.06
N GLY A 430 -4.62 -14.38 -1.90
CA GLY A 430 -5.30 -14.30 -0.62
C GLY A 430 -5.47 -12.88 -0.06
N ASN A 431 -5.43 -11.84 -0.89
CA ASN A 431 -5.55 -10.46 -0.45
C ASN A 431 -6.99 -9.96 -0.56
N VAL A 432 -7.29 -8.91 0.21
CA VAL A 432 -8.50 -8.11 0.08
C VAL A 432 -8.15 -6.75 -0.48
N PHE A 433 -8.71 -6.42 -1.63
CA PHE A 433 -8.65 -5.11 -2.26
C PHE A 433 -10.03 -4.47 -2.20
N ALA A 434 -10.17 -3.37 -1.49
CA ALA A 434 -11.48 -2.75 -1.32
C ALA A 434 -11.38 -1.22 -1.34
N ASP A 435 -12.43 -0.59 -1.87
CA ASP A 435 -12.57 0.85 -1.89
C ASP A 435 -11.34 1.57 -2.51
N ILE A 436 -11.10 1.26 -3.79
CA ILE A 436 -10.02 1.85 -4.59
C ILE A 436 -10.63 2.67 -5.72
N PRO A 437 -11.17 3.85 -5.40
CA PRO A 437 -11.80 4.74 -6.38
C PRO A 437 -10.76 5.64 -7.05
N GLY A 438 -11.11 6.19 -8.20
CA GLY A 438 -10.34 7.22 -8.85
C GLY A 438 -10.85 7.60 -10.23
N ASP A 439 -10.46 8.79 -10.65
CA ASP A 439 -10.85 9.43 -11.92
C ASP A 439 -9.97 8.94 -13.10
N VAL A 440 -8.71 8.69 -12.87
CA VAL A 440 -7.72 8.31 -13.89
C VAL A 440 -7.60 6.79 -14.05
N ASN A 441 -8.67 6.05 -13.77
CA ASN A 441 -8.77 4.62 -14.00
C ASN A 441 -7.80 3.75 -13.16
N PRO A 442 -7.73 3.92 -11.84
CA PRO A 442 -6.92 3.05 -10.99
C PRO A 442 -7.48 1.64 -10.96
N HIS A 443 -6.60 0.67 -10.77
CA HIS A 443 -6.95 -0.74 -10.63
C HIS A 443 -6.46 -1.29 -9.29
N ALA A 444 -7.15 -2.28 -8.77
CA ALA A 444 -6.67 -2.95 -7.56
C ALA A 444 -5.31 -3.61 -7.79
N VAL A 445 -5.13 -4.27 -8.94
CA VAL A 445 -3.86 -4.86 -9.37
C VAL A 445 -3.51 -4.35 -10.76
N HIS A 446 -2.31 -3.84 -10.94
CA HIS A 446 -1.76 -3.45 -12.24
C HIS A 446 -0.43 -4.15 -12.47
N ILE A 447 -0.32 -4.95 -13.54
CA ILE A 447 0.94 -5.53 -14.01
C ILE A 447 1.26 -4.94 -15.36
N GLU A 448 2.42 -4.31 -15.46
CA GLU A 448 2.85 -3.60 -16.66
C GLU A 448 4.20 -4.10 -17.18
N GLY A 449 4.30 -4.23 -18.50
CA GLY A 449 5.56 -4.40 -19.20
C GLY A 449 6.36 -5.66 -18.79
N SER A 450 5.72 -6.80 -18.65
CA SER A 450 6.36 -8.05 -18.22
C SER A 450 6.16 -9.17 -19.23
N ASP A 451 7.19 -9.98 -19.47
CA ASP A 451 7.15 -11.15 -20.35
C ASP A 451 7.61 -12.39 -19.59
N ALA A 452 6.89 -12.74 -18.53
CA ALA A 452 7.17 -13.87 -17.66
C ALA A 452 5.93 -14.27 -16.89
N LEU A 453 5.92 -15.51 -16.40
CA LEU A 453 4.81 -16.04 -15.62
C LEU A 453 4.61 -15.24 -14.33
N ASN A 454 3.38 -14.74 -14.13
CA ASN A 454 2.93 -14.12 -12.89
C ASN A 454 1.52 -14.67 -12.56
N GLU A 455 1.12 -14.64 -11.30
CA GLU A 455 -0.14 -15.23 -10.84
C GLU A 455 -0.90 -14.33 -9.88
N ILE A 456 -2.21 -14.20 -10.08
CA ILE A 456 -3.15 -13.44 -9.26
C ILE A 456 -4.29 -14.38 -8.89
N ASP A 457 -4.32 -14.88 -7.66
CA ASP A 457 -5.29 -15.91 -7.27
C ASP A 457 -5.86 -15.71 -5.87
N ASN A 458 -7.05 -16.25 -5.63
CA ASN A 458 -7.71 -16.25 -4.32
C ASN A 458 -7.94 -14.86 -3.70
N ASN A 459 -7.94 -13.78 -4.49
CA ASN A 459 -8.16 -12.44 -3.95
C ASN A 459 -9.64 -12.06 -3.97
N ILE A 460 -10.00 -11.12 -3.10
CA ILE A 460 -11.32 -10.50 -3.03
C ILE A 460 -11.19 -9.04 -3.49
N PHE A 461 -12.03 -8.66 -4.45
CA PHE A 461 -12.07 -7.34 -5.07
C PHE A 461 -13.45 -6.73 -4.87
N ASP A 462 -13.55 -5.58 -4.18
CA ASP A 462 -14.81 -4.94 -3.87
C ASP A 462 -14.72 -3.41 -3.97
N HIS A 463 -15.77 -2.75 -4.49
CA HIS A 463 -15.84 -1.28 -4.60
C HIS A 463 -14.63 -0.66 -5.33
N LEU A 464 -14.39 -1.05 -6.57
CA LEU A 464 -13.22 -0.64 -7.35
C LEU A 464 -13.62 0.19 -8.56
N THR A 465 -12.74 1.09 -9.01
CA THR A 465 -12.84 1.65 -10.37
C THR A 465 -12.53 0.56 -11.40
N GLY A 466 -11.40 -0.12 -11.33
CA GLY A 466 -11.04 -1.28 -12.13
C GLY A 466 -10.49 -2.41 -11.27
N GLY A 467 -10.67 -3.65 -11.69
CA GLY A 467 -10.16 -4.82 -10.95
C GLY A 467 -8.68 -5.05 -11.22
N ILE A 468 -8.35 -5.78 -12.27
CA ILE A 468 -6.98 -6.12 -12.67
C ILE A 468 -6.71 -5.51 -14.04
N LEU A 469 -5.62 -4.77 -14.18
CA LEU A 469 -5.09 -4.29 -15.45
C LEU A 469 -3.82 -5.06 -15.81
N ILE A 470 -3.84 -5.71 -16.97
CA ILE A 470 -2.68 -6.33 -17.59
C ILE A 470 -2.29 -5.49 -18.80
N ARG A 471 -1.18 -4.78 -18.68
CA ARG A 471 -0.73 -3.83 -19.70
C ARG A 471 0.63 -4.22 -20.25
N ASP A 472 0.75 -4.35 -21.58
CA ASP A 472 2.01 -4.77 -22.22
C ASP A 472 2.67 -5.97 -21.52
N THR A 473 1.87 -6.95 -21.09
CA THR A 473 2.31 -8.06 -20.22
C THR A 473 1.75 -9.38 -20.74
N ASN A 474 2.59 -10.40 -20.82
CA ASN A 474 2.25 -11.74 -21.26
C ASN A 474 2.28 -12.73 -20.08
N HIS A 475 1.71 -13.93 -20.27
CA HIS A 475 1.84 -15.09 -19.39
C HIS A 475 1.33 -14.87 -17.95
N VAL A 476 0.11 -14.32 -17.80
CA VAL A 476 -0.48 -14.12 -16.47
C VAL A 476 -1.63 -15.12 -16.20
N ILE A 477 -1.60 -15.74 -15.03
CA ILE A 477 -2.70 -16.56 -14.50
C ILE A 477 -3.54 -15.67 -13.56
N ILE A 478 -4.86 -15.65 -13.80
CA ILE A 478 -5.84 -14.95 -12.96
C ILE A 478 -6.91 -15.98 -12.58
N ALA A 479 -6.83 -16.51 -11.36
CA ALA A 479 -7.66 -17.67 -11.03
C ALA A 479 -8.28 -17.60 -9.62
N TYR A 480 -9.50 -18.11 -9.51
CA TYR A 480 -10.22 -18.23 -8.23
C TYR A 480 -10.38 -16.94 -7.44
N ASN A 481 -10.43 -15.81 -8.12
CA ASN A 481 -10.71 -14.53 -7.48
C ASN A 481 -12.23 -14.28 -7.39
N LEU A 482 -12.60 -13.36 -6.49
CA LEU A 482 -13.97 -12.88 -6.34
C LEU A 482 -14.01 -11.38 -6.63
N PHE A 483 -14.74 -10.98 -7.68
CA PHE A 483 -14.99 -9.58 -8.03
C PHE A 483 -16.43 -9.24 -7.69
N LEU A 484 -16.65 -8.24 -6.85
CA LEU A 484 -17.98 -7.92 -6.33
C LEU A 484 -18.56 -6.61 -6.83
N ASP A 485 -17.76 -5.57 -6.97
CA ASP A 485 -18.18 -4.29 -7.53
C ASP A 485 -17.01 -3.59 -8.21
N CYS A 486 -16.99 -3.65 -9.54
CA CYS A 486 -16.05 -2.93 -10.38
C CYS A 486 -16.83 -1.93 -11.25
N ALA A 487 -16.60 -0.65 -11.05
CA ALA A 487 -17.30 0.39 -11.81
C ALA A 487 -17.00 0.35 -13.31
N LYS A 488 -15.83 -0.18 -13.70
CA LYS A 488 -15.39 -0.38 -15.09
C LYS A 488 -15.21 -1.88 -15.38
N VAL A 489 -14.01 -2.30 -15.68
CA VAL A 489 -13.66 -3.65 -16.11
C VAL A 489 -13.02 -4.41 -14.95
N CYS A 490 -13.43 -5.68 -14.75
CA CYS A 490 -12.82 -6.51 -13.72
C CYS A 490 -11.46 -7.06 -14.14
N VAL A 491 -11.31 -7.53 -15.39
CA VAL A 491 -10.02 -7.96 -15.97
C VAL A 491 -9.83 -7.24 -17.30
N ASP A 492 -9.03 -6.20 -17.30
CA ASP A 492 -8.71 -5.38 -18.46
C ASP A 492 -7.35 -5.77 -19.04
N THR A 493 -7.30 -5.90 -20.36
CA THR A 493 -6.07 -6.14 -21.10
C THR A 493 -5.84 -5.03 -22.10
N THR A 494 -4.66 -4.43 -22.09
CA THR A 494 -4.35 -3.34 -23.00
C THR A 494 -2.89 -3.36 -23.44
N ALA A 495 -2.67 -3.17 -24.76
CA ALA A 495 -1.35 -2.76 -25.25
C ALA A 495 -1.18 -1.27 -25.00
N GLY A 496 -0.05 -0.87 -24.45
CA GLY A 496 0.19 0.52 -24.08
C GLY A 496 0.18 1.45 -25.27
N LEU A 497 -0.31 2.68 -25.07
CA LEU A 497 -0.20 3.82 -25.99
C LEU A 497 -0.44 3.53 -27.49
N GLY A 498 -1.24 2.52 -27.81
CA GLY A 498 -1.67 2.20 -29.18
C GLY A 498 -0.73 1.29 -29.99
N ALA A 499 0.39 0.84 -29.42
CA ALA A 499 1.25 -0.18 -30.02
C ALA A 499 1.87 -1.08 -28.93
N PRO A 500 2.08 -2.38 -29.20
CA PRO A 500 2.81 -3.24 -28.28
C PRO A 500 4.20 -2.70 -27.97
N ARG A 501 4.56 -2.69 -26.69
CA ARG A 501 5.85 -2.19 -26.20
C ARG A 501 6.82 -3.35 -26.04
N PRO A 502 8.04 -3.31 -26.63
CA PRO A 502 9.03 -4.34 -26.38
C PRO A 502 9.57 -4.24 -24.95
N VAL A 503 9.61 -5.38 -24.25
CA VAL A 503 10.20 -5.52 -22.93
C VAL A 503 11.15 -6.71 -22.96
N ASN A 504 12.37 -6.55 -22.47
CA ASN A 504 13.40 -7.59 -22.45
C ASN A 504 13.65 -8.27 -23.81
N GLY A 505 13.48 -7.53 -24.93
CA GLY A 505 13.65 -8.05 -26.28
C GLY A 505 12.44 -8.78 -26.86
N HIS A 506 11.34 -8.88 -26.14
CA HIS A 506 10.08 -9.50 -26.56
C HIS A 506 9.01 -8.42 -26.78
N THR A 507 8.13 -8.65 -27.76
CA THR A 507 6.97 -7.77 -27.97
C THR A 507 5.83 -8.22 -27.06
N ASN A 508 5.41 -7.31 -26.19
CA ASN A 508 4.35 -7.60 -25.23
C ASN A 508 3.01 -7.13 -25.82
N ASP A 509 2.31 -8.03 -26.48
CA ASP A 509 1.00 -7.81 -27.09
C ASP A 509 -0.16 -8.37 -26.24
N VAL A 510 0.11 -8.63 -24.99
CA VAL A 510 -0.83 -9.14 -23.96
C VAL A 510 -1.46 -10.45 -24.36
N HIS A 511 -0.64 -11.49 -24.45
CA HIS A 511 -1.07 -12.83 -24.80
C HIS A 511 -0.76 -13.85 -23.70
N ASP A 512 -1.33 -15.06 -23.89
CA ASP A 512 -1.19 -16.19 -22.97
C ASP A 512 -1.67 -15.90 -21.54
N LEU A 513 -2.71 -15.04 -21.44
CA LEU A 513 -3.43 -14.90 -20.19
C LEU A 513 -4.37 -16.09 -19.98
N ARG A 514 -4.51 -16.51 -18.73
CA ARG A 514 -5.39 -17.60 -18.29
C ARG A 514 -6.31 -17.08 -17.20
N VAL A 515 -7.59 -16.86 -17.53
CA VAL A 515 -8.60 -16.37 -16.59
C VAL A 515 -9.53 -17.54 -16.24
N PHE A 516 -9.33 -18.14 -15.06
CA PHE A 516 -9.92 -19.42 -14.73
C PHE A 516 -10.61 -19.45 -13.36
N GLY A 517 -11.85 -19.96 -13.31
CA GLY A 517 -12.54 -20.23 -12.04
C GLY A 517 -12.83 -19.00 -11.18
N ASN A 518 -12.87 -17.81 -11.75
CA ASN A 518 -13.22 -16.59 -11.02
C ASN A 518 -14.73 -16.44 -10.87
N VAL A 519 -15.17 -15.65 -9.89
CA VAL A 519 -16.56 -15.22 -9.73
C VAL A 519 -16.64 -13.72 -9.96
N PHE A 520 -17.44 -13.29 -10.93
CA PHE A 520 -17.66 -11.90 -11.30
C PHE A 520 -19.08 -11.47 -10.94
N ASN A 521 -19.21 -10.39 -10.18
CA ASN A 521 -20.48 -9.76 -9.83
C ASN A 521 -20.34 -8.23 -9.82
N GLY A 522 -21.41 -7.50 -10.06
CA GLY A 522 -21.41 -6.04 -9.98
C GLY A 522 -20.53 -5.32 -11.01
N MET A 523 -20.41 -5.87 -12.22
CA MET A 523 -19.61 -5.30 -13.31
C MET A 523 -20.25 -4.06 -13.91
N GLY A 524 -19.53 -2.93 -13.90
CA GLY A 524 -20.04 -1.68 -14.48
C GLY A 524 -19.96 -1.66 -16.00
N GLN A 525 -18.90 -2.21 -16.60
CA GLN A 525 -18.68 -2.30 -18.03
C GLN A 525 -18.55 -3.77 -18.48
N SER A 526 -17.46 -4.44 -18.18
CA SER A 526 -17.25 -5.84 -18.55
C SER A 526 -16.55 -6.65 -17.47
N ALA A 527 -16.80 -7.97 -17.46
CA ALA A 527 -16.08 -8.90 -16.60
C ALA A 527 -14.64 -9.08 -17.10
N ILE A 528 -14.50 -9.37 -18.39
CA ILE A 528 -13.22 -9.64 -19.05
C ILE A 528 -13.17 -8.87 -20.36
N GLU A 529 -12.03 -8.22 -20.62
CA GLU A 529 -11.71 -7.68 -21.93
C GLU A 529 -10.40 -8.28 -22.43
N PHE A 530 -10.44 -8.96 -23.58
CA PHE A 530 -9.26 -9.52 -24.22
C PHE A 530 -8.87 -8.74 -25.48
N ASN A 531 -7.59 -8.41 -25.60
CA ASN A 531 -7.02 -7.74 -26.79
C ASN A 531 -6.25 -8.70 -27.73
N ASN A 532 -6.14 -9.98 -27.38
CA ASN A 532 -5.37 -10.96 -28.15
C ASN A 532 -6.08 -12.33 -28.17
N PRO A 533 -6.19 -12.99 -29.36
CA PRO A 533 -6.87 -14.29 -29.48
C PRO A 533 -6.13 -15.44 -28.79
N ARG A 534 -4.87 -15.28 -28.40
CA ARG A 534 -4.13 -16.29 -27.64
C ARG A 534 -4.46 -16.31 -26.14
N ASN A 535 -5.27 -15.37 -25.67
CA ASN A 535 -5.78 -15.37 -24.31
C ASN A 535 -6.87 -16.44 -24.15
N PHE A 536 -7.10 -16.88 -22.93
CA PHE A 536 -8.02 -17.96 -22.64
C PHE A 536 -8.78 -17.73 -21.34
N ALA A 537 -10.07 -18.05 -21.35
CA ALA A 537 -10.91 -18.06 -20.16
C ALA A 537 -11.67 -19.38 -20.08
N ASP A 538 -11.83 -19.96 -18.88
CA ASP A 538 -12.72 -21.10 -18.67
C ASP A 538 -13.16 -21.23 -17.20
N GLY A 539 -14.34 -21.80 -17.01
CA GLY A 539 -14.87 -22.15 -15.70
C GLY A 539 -15.23 -20.96 -14.82
N ASN A 540 -15.37 -19.77 -15.38
CA ASN A 540 -15.75 -18.58 -14.61
C ASN A 540 -17.27 -18.56 -14.34
N VAL A 541 -17.64 -17.90 -13.23
CA VAL A 541 -19.03 -17.67 -12.84
C VAL A 541 -19.35 -16.20 -13.00
N TYR A 542 -20.42 -15.91 -13.74
CA TYR A 542 -20.87 -14.55 -14.00
C TYR A 542 -22.18 -14.29 -13.26
N GLY A 543 -22.13 -13.35 -12.31
CA GLY A 543 -23.30 -12.90 -11.57
C GLY A 543 -24.31 -12.21 -12.48
N VAL A 544 -25.56 -12.58 -12.36
CA VAL A 544 -26.68 -11.90 -13.02
C VAL A 544 -27.25 -10.87 -12.04
N PRO A 545 -27.05 -9.55 -12.26
CA PRO A 545 -27.53 -8.56 -11.33
C PRO A 545 -29.06 -8.52 -11.31
N SER A 546 -29.66 -8.68 -10.15
CA SER A 546 -31.05 -8.34 -9.94
C SER A 546 -31.20 -6.81 -10.02
N GLY A 547 -31.62 -6.28 -11.15
CA GLY A 547 -32.15 -4.92 -11.26
C GLY A 547 -31.30 -3.83 -11.90
N ARG A 548 -30.10 -4.04 -12.40
CA ARG A 548 -29.38 -3.08 -13.25
C ARG A 548 -29.65 -3.42 -14.72
N ASN A 549 -30.54 -2.67 -15.34
CA ASN A 549 -30.92 -2.80 -16.74
C ASN A 549 -29.79 -2.34 -17.68
N ARG A 550 -28.95 -3.28 -18.11
CA ARG A 550 -28.46 -3.30 -19.48
C ARG A 550 -28.98 -4.61 -20.08
N GLY A 551 -30.02 -4.51 -20.89
CA GLY A 551 -30.56 -5.55 -21.79
C GLY A 551 -30.46 -7.02 -21.37
N GLY A 552 -31.14 -7.49 -20.32
CA GLY A 552 -31.46 -8.91 -20.16
C GLY A 552 -30.61 -9.76 -19.23
N GLY A 553 -29.80 -9.18 -18.33
CA GLY A 553 -29.16 -9.95 -17.24
C GLY A 553 -28.01 -10.87 -17.66
N GLN A 554 -27.33 -10.58 -18.75
CA GLN A 554 -26.19 -11.36 -19.24
C GLN A 554 -24.86 -10.74 -18.88
N PRO A 555 -23.78 -11.53 -18.74
CA PRO A 555 -22.43 -11.02 -18.49
C PRO A 555 -21.96 -10.21 -19.69
N TYR A 556 -21.33 -9.06 -19.40
CA TYR A 556 -20.68 -8.25 -20.42
C TYR A 556 -19.25 -8.75 -20.63
N LEU A 557 -18.96 -9.25 -21.83
CA LEU A 557 -17.65 -9.76 -22.23
C LEU A 557 -17.21 -9.00 -23.48
N ARG A 558 -15.91 -8.71 -23.61
CA ARG A 558 -15.43 -7.88 -24.70
C ARG A 558 -14.13 -8.39 -25.28
N VAL A 559 -13.99 -8.25 -26.60
CA VAL A 559 -12.70 -8.38 -27.28
C VAL A 559 -12.34 -7.09 -28.00
N LYS A 560 -11.05 -6.82 -28.11
CA LYS A 560 -10.48 -5.61 -28.74
C LYS A 560 -9.75 -5.95 -30.04
N PHE A 561 -10.03 -7.11 -30.67
CA PHE A 561 -9.38 -7.56 -31.89
C PHE A 561 -10.37 -8.28 -32.84
N PRO A 562 -10.18 -8.28 -34.19
CA PRO A 562 -9.38 -7.30 -34.92
C PRO A 562 -9.94 -5.88 -34.79
N GLU A 563 -11.24 -5.79 -34.46
CA GLU A 563 -12.00 -4.58 -34.13
C GLU A 563 -12.70 -4.78 -32.79
N PRO A 564 -12.92 -3.75 -32.00
CA PRO A 564 -13.62 -3.88 -30.72
C PRO A 564 -15.03 -4.47 -30.91
N GLN A 565 -15.31 -5.56 -30.22
CA GLN A 565 -16.59 -6.24 -30.23
C GLN A 565 -17.03 -6.52 -28.80
N GLU A 566 -18.33 -6.43 -28.56
CA GLU A 566 -18.92 -6.67 -27.27
C GLU A 566 -19.90 -7.82 -27.38
N TRP A 567 -19.82 -8.76 -26.46
CA TRP A 567 -20.77 -9.86 -26.36
C TRP A 567 -21.51 -9.71 -25.04
N ASP A 568 -22.80 -9.70 -25.12
CA ASP A 568 -23.70 -9.58 -23.98
C ASP A 568 -24.27 -10.94 -23.54
N ASN A 569 -23.74 -12.04 -24.09
CA ASN A 569 -24.08 -13.39 -23.64
C ASN A 569 -22.90 -14.37 -23.76
N LEU A 570 -22.90 -15.35 -22.86
CA LEU A 570 -21.83 -16.32 -22.73
C LEU A 570 -21.78 -17.31 -23.90
N ASP A 571 -22.92 -17.57 -24.56
CA ASP A 571 -22.99 -18.50 -25.70
C ASP A 571 -22.25 -17.92 -26.91
N SER A 572 -22.43 -16.64 -27.21
CA SER A 572 -21.67 -15.96 -28.27
C SER A 572 -20.16 -16.00 -28.02
N TRP A 573 -19.74 -15.84 -26.76
CA TRP A 573 -18.34 -15.92 -26.32
C TRP A 573 -17.76 -17.33 -26.57
N ARG A 574 -18.52 -18.37 -26.24
CA ARG A 574 -18.17 -19.78 -26.50
C ARG A 574 -18.10 -20.10 -27.98
N ASP A 575 -19.13 -19.73 -28.72
CA ASP A 575 -19.28 -20.11 -30.12
C ASP A 575 -18.22 -19.46 -31.02
N GLN A 576 -17.87 -18.21 -30.75
CA GLN A 576 -16.93 -17.47 -31.58
C GLN A 576 -15.47 -17.69 -31.18
N HIS A 577 -15.17 -17.88 -29.90
CA HIS A 577 -13.79 -17.98 -29.40
C HIS A 577 -13.47 -19.31 -28.74
N GLY A 578 -14.45 -20.11 -28.42
CA GLY A 578 -14.27 -21.39 -27.71
C GLY A 578 -13.85 -21.21 -26.25
N TRP A 579 -14.03 -19.99 -25.68
CA TRP A 579 -13.73 -19.66 -24.31
C TRP A 579 -14.89 -19.95 -23.36
N ASP A 580 -14.61 -20.12 -22.07
CA ASP A 580 -15.56 -20.35 -20.98
C ASP A 580 -16.58 -21.50 -21.27
N LYS A 581 -16.09 -22.62 -21.81
CA LYS A 581 -16.93 -23.78 -22.08
C LYS A 581 -17.55 -24.36 -20.82
N ALA A 582 -16.82 -24.35 -19.72
CA ALA A 582 -17.27 -24.74 -18.40
C ALA A 582 -17.81 -23.56 -17.56
N GLY A 583 -17.71 -22.33 -18.07
CA GLY A 583 -18.24 -21.14 -17.38
C GLY A 583 -19.77 -21.17 -17.27
N THR A 584 -20.34 -20.43 -16.35
CA THR A 584 -21.78 -20.38 -16.13
C THR A 584 -22.24 -19.02 -15.63
N THR A 585 -23.55 -18.76 -15.79
CA THR A 585 -24.20 -17.63 -15.10
C THR A 585 -24.84 -18.13 -13.80
N ALA A 586 -24.84 -17.31 -12.76
CA ALA A 586 -25.43 -17.62 -11.48
C ALA A 586 -26.06 -16.39 -10.82
N GLU A 587 -27.01 -16.59 -9.93
CA GLU A 587 -27.42 -15.51 -9.01
C GLU A 587 -26.36 -15.34 -7.94
N VAL A 588 -25.70 -14.18 -7.90
CA VAL A 588 -24.72 -13.85 -6.88
C VAL A 588 -25.26 -12.71 -6.02
N THR A 589 -25.41 -12.98 -4.74
CA THR A 589 -25.73 -11.96 -3.74
C THR A 589 -24.49 -11.65 -2.92
N ALA A 590 -24.17 -10.39 -2.74
CA ALA A 590 -22.97 -9.99 -2.01
C ALA A 590 -23.25 -8.77 -1.13
N LYS A 591 -22.70 -8.82 0.08
CA LYS A 591 -22.57 -7.69 0.99
C LYS A 591 -21.19 -7.78 1.62
N VAL A 592 -20.40 -6.73 1.46
CA VAL A 592 -19.07 -6.61 2.04
C VAL A 592 -19.02 -5.38 2.94
N ASP A 593 -18.38 -5.53 4.07
CA ASP A 593 -17.97 -4.44 4.95
C ASP A 593 -16.43 -4.43 4.97
N PRO A 594 -15.80 -3.54 4.20
CA PRO A 594 -14.34 -3.51 4.09
C PRO A 594 -13.66 -3.04 5.37
N ASP A 595 -14.36 -2.30 6.24
CA ASP A 595 -13.80 -1.84 7.51
C ASP A 595 -13.84 -2.92 8.58
N ALA A 596 -14.96 -3.62 8.68
CA ALA A 596 -15.11 -4.77 9.57
C ALA A 596 -14.44 -6.05 9.02
N LEU A 597 -13.99 -6.04 7.76
CA LEU A 597 -13.45 -7.20 7.04
C LEU A 597 -14.39 -8.42 7.13
N GLN A 598 -15.64 -8.18 6.81
CA GLN A 598 -16.68 -9.18 6.80
C GLN A 598 -17.41 -9.21 5.45
N SER A 599 -17.82 -10.41 5.04
CA SER A 599 -18.63 -10.57 3.84
C SER A 599 -19.75 -11.57 4.06
N ASP A 600 -20.86 -11.36 3.35
CA ASP A 600 -21.92 -12.35 3.14
C ASP A 600 -22.10 -12.48 1.63
N VAL A 601 -21.55 -13.52 1.04
CA VAL A 601 -21.61 -13.78 -0.39
C VAL A 601 -22.22 -15.16 -0.61
N ALA A 602 -23.24 -15.24 -1.46
CA ALA A 602 -23.85 -16.49 -1.86
C ALA A 602 -23.98 -16.58 -3.38
N VAL A 603 -23.61 -17.74 -3.91
CA VAL A 603 -23.72 -18.09 -5.33
C VAL A 603 -24.78 -19.19 -5.48
N LYS A 604 -25.85 -18.93 -6.24
CA LYS A 604 -26.95 -19.87 -6.50
C LYS A 604 -27.04 -20.16 -7.99
N GLY A 605 -26.93 -21.41 -8.37
CA GLY A 605 -27.01 -21.86 -9.76
C GLY A 605 -26.37 -23.23 -9.94
N ASP A 606 -26.32 -23.72 -11.17
CA ASP A 606 -25.63 -24.98 -11.52
C ASP A 606 -24.14 -24.70 -11.73
N VAL A 607 -23.44 -24.37 -10.63
CA VAL A 607 -22.00 -24.16 -10.62
C VAL A 607 -21.29 -25.46 -10.29
N LYS A 608 -20.35 -25.87 -11.14
CA LYS A 608 -19.62 -27.13 -11.00
C LYS A 608 -18.19 -26.88 -10.48
N ALA A 609 -17.75 -27.79 -9.65
CA ALA A 609 -16.33 -27.89 -9.33
C ALA A 609 -15.56 -28.38 -10.58
N LEU A 610 -14.37 -27.83 -10.77
CA LEU A 610 -13.48 -28.13 -11.88
C LEU A 610 -12.10 -28.51 -11.34
N PRO A 611 -11.29 -29.26 -12.09
CA PRO A 611 -9.90 -29.53 -11.72
C PRO A 611 -9.15 -28.24 -11.40
N VAL A 612 -8.34 -28.28 -10.32
CA VAL A 612 -7.54 -27.11 -9.92
C VAL A 612 -6.61 -26.71 -11.06
N TYR A 613 -6.62 -25.42 -11.37
CA TYR A 613 -5.77 -24.85 -12.41
C TYR A 613 -4.42 -24.41 -11.83
N GLY A 614 -3.33 -24.67 -12.57
CA GLY A 614 -1.99 -24.22 -12.20
C GLY A 614 -1.42 -24.89 -10.95
N ASN A 615 -0.59 -24.14 -10.24
CA ASN A 615 0.10 -24.59 -9.02
C ASN A 615 -0.58 -24.11 -7.73
N ILE A 616 -1.84 -23.71 -7.81
CA ILE A 616 -2.60 -23.19 -6.67
C ILE A 616 -2.81 -24.30 -5.64
N ASP A 617 -2.30 -24.09 -4.45
CA ASP A 617 -2.14 -25.09 -3.40
C ASP A 617 -3.16 -24.97 -2.26
N VAL A 618 -3.67 -23.75 -2.03
CA VAL A 618 -4.63 -23.46 -0.95
C VAL A 618 -5.77 -22.56 -1.43
N ASP A 619 -6.85 -22.47 -0.67
CA ASP A 619 -7.89 -21.46 -0.82
C ASP A 619 -7.55 -20.17 -0.02
N PHE A 620 -8.48 -19.20 0.01
CA PHE A 620 -8.33 -17.93 0.73
C PHE A 620 -7.99 -18.11 2.23
N TYR A 621 -8.48 -19.17 2.85
CA TYR A 621 -8.25 -19.45 4.28
C TYR A 621 -7.06 -20.37 4.54
N GLY A 622 -6.29 -20.74 3.51
CA GLY A 622 -5.18 -21.66 3.64
C GLY A 622 -5.60 -23.15 3.67
N HIS A 623 -6.85 -23.47 3.33
CA HIS A 623 -7.23 -24.88 3.21
C HIS A 623 -6.59 -25.50 1.96
N PRO A 624 -5.91 -26.66 2.09
CA PRO A 624 -5.31 -27.33 0.96
C PRO A 624 -6.35 -27.71 -0.11
N VAL A 625 -6.04 -27.46 -1.38
CA VAL A 625 -6.90 -27.78 -2.53
C VAL A 625 -6.29 -28.85 -3.45
N ASN A 626 -5.29 -29.56 -2.98
CA ASN A 626 -4.51 -30.53 -3.75
C ASN A 626 -5.37 -31.69 -4.27
N GLY A 627 -5.40 -31.87 -5.60
CA GLY A 627 -5.89 -33.08 -6.27
C GLY A 627 -7.41 -33.29 -6.26
N ALA A 628 -8.20 -32.35 -5.75
CA ALA A 628 -9.64 -32.36 -5.78
C ALA A 628 -10.18 -31.34 -6.78
N ASP A 629 -11.36 -31.60 -7.36
CA ASP A 629 -12.10 -30.57 -8.09
C ASP A 629 -12.46 -29.44 -7.12
N ARG A 630 -12.35 -28.20 -7.58
CA ARG A 630 -12.57 -26.99 -6.81
C ARG A 630 -13.71 -26.16 -7.38
N MET A 631 -14.51 -25.59 -6.50
CA MET A 631 -15.51 -24.59 -6.88
C MET A 631 -14.83 -23.27 -7.29
N PRO A 632 -15.41 -22.50 -8.23
CA PRO A 632 -14.96 -21.16 -8.58
C PRO A 632 -14.99 -20.20 -7.37
N GLY A 633 -14.08 -19.21 -7.40
CA GLY A 633 -13.92 -18.22 -6.35
C GLY A 633 -12.90 -18.60 -5.28
N PRO A 634 -12.60 -17.69 -4.33
CA PRO A 634 -11.49 -17.84 -3.40
C PRO A 634 -11.74 -18.87 -2.29
N PHE A 635 -12.99 -19.23 -2.03
CA PHE A 635 -13.36 -20.13 -0.94
C PHE A 635 -13.66 -21.55 -1.46
N ALA A 636 -13.09 -22.56 -0.84
CA ALA A 636 -13.26 -23.95 -1.24
C ALA A 636 -14.72 -24.43 -1.22
N ASP A 637 -15.59 -23.82 -0.40
CA ASP A 637 -17.02 -24.14 -0.31
C ASP A 637 -17.85 -23.56 -1.48
N GLY A 638 -17.22 -22.78 -2.37
CA GLY A 638 -17.87 -22.16 -3.53
C GLY A 638 -18.98 -21.17 -3.19
N MET A 639 -19.04 -20.69 -1.96
CA MET A 639 -20.06 -19.72 -1.50
C MET A 639 -21.50 -20.23 -1.73
N THR A 640 -21.72 -21.52 -1.67
CA THR A 640 -23.04 -22.13 -1.95
C THR A 640 -24.09 -21.83 -0.88
N LYS A 641 -23.68 -21.28 0.26
CA LYS A 641 -24.56 -20.89 1.37
C LYS A 641 -24.29 -19.45 1.77
N SER A 642 -25.36 -18.68 2.00
CA SER A 642 -25.27 -17.37 2.64
C SER A 642 -24.84 -17.51 4.10
N GLY A 643 -24.15 -16.49 4.58
CA GLY A 643 -23.70 -16.39 5.97
C GLY A 643 -22.50 -15.46 6.08
N THR A 644 -22.51 -14.64 7.10
CA THR A 644 -21.39 -13.73 7.38
C THR A 644 -20.13 -14.50 7.68
N ARG A 645 -19.05 -14.17 6.99
CA ARG A 645 -17.72 -14.74 7.17
C ARG A 645 -16.66 -13.64 7.30
N SER A 646 -15.61 -13.89 8.07
CA SER A 646 -14.45 -13.01 8.09
C SER A 646 -13.71 -13.11 6.77
N ILE A 647 -13.31 -11.96 6.22
CA ILE A 647 -12.40 -11.83 5.10
C ILE A 647 -11.10 -11.14 5.52
N ASP A 648 -10.80 -11.10 6.83
CA ASP A 648 -9.49 -10.65 7.32
C ASP A 648 -8.46 -11.78 7.10
N PRO A 649 -7.52 -11.62 6.18
CA PRO A 649 -6.55 -12.65 5.87
C PRO A 649 -5.28 -12.59 6.76
N ARG A 650 -5.21 -11.62 7.68
CA ARG A 650 -4.02 -11.28 8.46
C ARG A 650 -3.81 -12.14 9.71
#